data_205ce00aac696571e5e71d331a9ede06
#
_entry.id   205ce00aac696571e5e71d331a9ede06
#
_cell.length_a   1.000
_cell.length_b   1.000
_cell.length_c   1.000
_cell.angle_alpha   90.00
_cell.angle_beta   90.00
_cell.angle_gamma   90.00
#
_symmetry.space_group_name_H-M   'P 1'
#
loop_
_entity.id
_entity.type
_entity.pdbx_description
1 polymer ?
#
loop_
_entity_poly.entity_id
_entity_poly.type
_entity_poly.pdbx_seq_one_letter_code
_entity_poly.pdbx_strand_id
1 'polypeptide(L)'
;VTSAAATSDVASNAEQAPVASASEQNFTGAEVNARPFSRPAEALEVVPGLMITQHSGDGKANQYFLRGFNLDHGTDLAISVDGMPVNMRTHGHGQGYADLNFLIPELIGSVHVRKGPYFADEGDFSSVGSVHVGLIDTIHKSMALATVGSFGYRRAFGVTSSKVGDGNLLIAGEAGTYNGPWDNPDKLRKLNAVVRYTEGSAANGFSLTGMAYSNRWNSTDQIPLRAITSGLVGRYGALDPTDGGNSDRFSVSGRWAQTDKDGASRMNFYAIKSSLDLYNNFTFFLDNPDLGDQFHQRDDRLLAGVNASHTFNHAFAGLPMQTEIGIQSRYDDIKVALSKTYQRQFYEGTRNDKVKEGSVGIFIQNTVHWTGWMRTTLGYRGDFYTTNVSSLLTPANSGNANASIGSPKLSIVFGPFAKTELFLNAGEGFHSNDARGVTISESPSDGLPVDSSPFLVKTRGAEVGVRTRFIPGLDSSLSLFVFDSASEILFVGDAGDTEPSRPSRRYGVEWTNHYKPVSWLQIDGDLAVTHARFRGDNSAQAAAYSELAGYPAAQIGNAPGNFIPGAPNMIASAGIRLGEKTGWFGALRYRYFGPRPLTEDGAFVSPATGLLNGQIGYRFDNGWRIQLDAYNLTASKSDQITYAYGSLLKTDALFAQCHPVQVAPPAVCQTGVMDRVLHPVEPLAVRLTLAGRF
;
A
#
# COMPACT_ATOMS: atom_id res chain seq x y z
N VAL A 1 -36.32 -16.70 10.85
CA VAL A 1 -35.30 -17.55 10.23
C VAL A 1 -34.22 -16.64 9.69
N THR A 2 -33.17 -16.46 10.48
CA THR A 2 -32.04 -15.64 10.22
C THR A 2 -31.19 -16.19 9.07
N SER A 3 -31.10 -15.46 7.96
CA SER A 3 -30.11 -15.74 6.93
C SER A 3 -28.76 -15.24 7.43
N ALA A 4 -27.89 -16.16 7.82
CA ALA A 4 -26.49 -15.84 8.06
C ALA A 4 -25.84 -15.40 6.74
N ALA A 5 -25.54 -14.11 6.62
CA ALA A 5 -24.40 -13.70 5.82
C ALA A 5 -23.19 -14.47 6.33
N ALA A 6 -22.25 -14.85 5.45
CA ALA A 6 -20.98 -15.41 5.89
C ALA A 6 -20.26 -14.33 6.73
N THR A 7 -20.57 -14.24 7.99
CA THR A 7 -19.84 -13.49 8.97
C THR A 7 -18.77 -14.41 9.48
N SER A 8 -17.50 -14.13 9.18
CA SER A 8 -16.41 -14.69 9.98
C SER A 8 -16.67 -14.27 11.43
N ASP A 9 -16.51 -15.16 12.38
CA ASP A 9 -16.63 -14.84 13.82
C ASP A 9 -15.65 -13.73 14.26
N VAL A 10 -14.63 -13.43 13.43
CA VAL A 10 -13.71 -12.28 13.56
C VAL A 10 -14.45 -10.95 13.43
N ALA A 11 -15.45 -10.83 12.53
CA ALA A 11 -16.18 -9.58 12.36
C ALA A 11 -17.09 -9.26 13.56
N SER A 12 -17.69 -10.27 14.20
CA SER A 12 -18.56 -10.06 15.37
C SER A 12 -17.78 -9.63 16.61
N ASN A 13 -16.54 -10.11 16.78
CA ASN A 13 -15.69 -9.74 17.90
C ASN A 13 -14.98 -8.38 17.67
N ALA A 14 -14.65 -8.05 16.43
CA ALA A 14 -14.04 -6.76 16.08
C ALA A 14 -15.04 -5.58 16.23
N GLU A 15 -16.34 -5.83 16.01
CA GLU A 15 -17.40 -4.82 16.17
C GLU A 15 -17.65 -4.46 17.65
N GLN A 16 -17.24 -5.31 18.58
CA GLN A 16 -17.45 -5.14 20.03
C GLN A 16 -16.20 -4.69 20.81
N ALA A 17 -15.00 -4.75 20.21
CA ALA A 17 -13.80 -4.29 20.88
C ALA A 17 -13.81 -2.76 21.02
N PRO A 18 -13.47 -2.21 22.21
CA PRO A 18 -13.36 -0.77 22.39
C PRO A 18 -12.19 -0.24 21.53
N VAL A 19 -12.46 0.72 20.66
CA VAL A 19 -11.44 1.37 19.84
C VAL A 19 -10.54 2.27 20.67
N ALA A 20 -9.27 2.36 20.30
CA ALA A 20 -8.29 3.17 21.01
C ALA A 20 -8.06 4.56 20.35
N SER A 21 -8.47 4.75 19.09
CA SER A 21 -8.43 6.04 18.41
C SER A 21 -9.72 6.31 17.63
N ALA A 22 -10.00 7.60 17.37
CA ALA A 22 -11.17 8.00 16.57
C ALA A 22 -11.09 7.50 15.12
N SER A 23 -9.88 7.33 14.62
CA SER A 23 -9.56 6.88 13.27
C SER A 23 -9.45 5.35 13.13
N GLU A 24 -9.56 4.58 14.22
CA GLU A 24 -9.60 3.11 14.19
C GLU A 24 -10.95 2.62 13.67
N GLN A 25 -10.94 1.72 12.68
CA GLN A 25 -12.17 1.22 12.04
C GLN A 25 -12.06 -0.26 11.67
N ASN A 26 -13.22 -0.91 11.65
CA ASN A 26 -13.38 -2.28 11.20
C ASN A 26 -14.43 -2.34 10.08
N PHE A 27 -14.09 -3.03 9.00
CA PHE A 27 -14.99 -3.26 7.87
C PHE A 27 -15.17 -4.75 7.65
N THR A 28 -16.39 -5.16 7.37
CA THR A 28 -16.69 -6.53 6.95
C THR A 28 -16.33 -6.75 5.49
N GLY A 29 -16.00 -7.98 5.10
CA GLY A 29 -15.78 -8.31 3.70
C GLY A 29 -16.99 -8.01 2.80
N ALA A 30 -18.21 -8.03 3.37
CA ALA A 30 -19.43 -7.61 2.66
C ALA A 30 -19.44 -6.11 2.34
N GLU A 31 -18.96 -5.26 3.24
CA GLU A 31 -18.83 -3.81 3.00
C GLU A 31 -17.75 -3.50 1.98
N VAL A 32 -16.62 -4.20 2.04
CA VAL A 32 -15.53 -4.11 1.05
C VAL A 32 -16.05 -4.47 -0.34
N ASN A 33 -16.65 -5.65 -0.49
CA ASN A 33 -17.11 -6.18 -1.78
C ASN A 33 -18.42 -5.53 -2.29
N ALA A 34 -19.03 -4.64 -1.53
CA ALA A 34 -20.19 -3.87 -1.98
C ALA A 34 -19.81 -2.58 -2.73
N ARG A 35 -18.53 -2.24 -2.80
CA ARG A 35 -18.00 -1.06 -3.49
C ARG A 35 -17.45 -1.47 -4.86
N PRO A 36 -17.69 -0.68 -5.94
CA PRO A 36 -17.06 -0.96 -7.22
C PRO A 36 -15.57 -0.62 -7.15
N PHE A 37 -14.70 -1.57 -7.45
CA PHE A 37 -13.26 -1.40 -7.58
C PHE A 37 -12.73 -2.18 -8.79
N SER A 38 -11.71 -1.65 -9.45
CA SER A 38 -11.18 -2.21 -10.70
C SER A 38 -10.04 -3.21 -10.47
N ARG A 39 -9.27 -3.04 -9.38
CA ARG A 39 -8.09 -3.82 -9.00
C ARG A 39 -8.18 -4.35 -7.57
N PRO A 40 -7.54 -5.48 -7.23
CA PRO A 40 -7.62 -6.06 -5.89
C PRO A 40 -7.20 -5.10 -4.77
N ALA A 41 -6.13 -4.33 -4.96
CA ALA A 41 -5.65 -3.39 -3.94
C ALA A 41 -6.68 -2.28 -3.64
N GLU A 42 -7.46 -1.83 -4.63
CA GLU A 42 -8.50 -0.80 -4.43
C GLU A 42 -9.61 -1.26 -3.45
N ALA A 43 -9.68 -2.56 -3.13
CA ALA A 43 -10.55 -3.05 -2.06
C ALA A 43 -10.19 -2.39 -0.71
N LEU A 44 -8.93 -2.01 -0.49
CA LEU A 44 -8.49 -1.28 0.70
C LEU A 44 -8.90 0.19 0.72
N GLU A 45 -9.44 0.76 -0.34
CA GLU A 45 -10.05 2.11 -0.29
C GLU A 45 -11.36 2.15 0.52
N VAL A 46 -11.74 1.05 1.15
CA VAL A 46 -12.68 1.06 2.26
C VAL A 46 -12.14 1.90 3.42
N VAL A 47 -10.81 2.01 3.55
CA VAL A 47 -10.09 2.85 4.52
C VAL A 47 -10.29 4.32 4.18
N PRO A 48 -10.92 5.13 5.03
CA PRO A 48 -11.13 6.56 4.77
C PRO A 48 -9.81 7.30 4.56
N GLY A 49 -9.76 8.18 3.56
CA GLY A 49 -8.56 8.96 3.25
C GLY A 49 -7.41 8.19 2.60
N LEU A 50 -7.56 6.88 2.37
CA LEU A 50 -6.63 6.10 1.57
C LEU A 50 -6.96 6.25 0.08
N MET A 51 -5.96 6.62 -0.71
CA MET A 51 -6.03 6.63 -2.17
C MET A 51 -5.02 5.63 -2.74
N ILE A 52 -5.47 4.84 -3.70
CA ILE A 52 -4.65 3.83 -4.37
C ILE A 52 -4.62 4.13 -5.86
N THR A 53 -3.41 4.20 -6.42
CA THR A 53 -3.20 4.51 -7.83
C THR A 53 -2.34 3.45 -8.51
N GLN A 54 -2.36 3.43 -9.83
CA GLN A 54 -1.47 2.62 -10.66
C GLN A 54 -0.64 3.54 -11.55
N HIS A 55 0.66 3.27 -11.64
CA HIS A 55 1.59 4.11 -12.39
C HIS A 55 2.25 3.39 -13.58
N SER A 56 1.94 2.11 -13.76
CA SER A 56 2.40 1.29 -14.88
C SER A 56 1.46 0.09 -15.07
N GLY A 57 1.86 -0.99 -15.71
CA GLY A 57 1.05 -2.17 -15.99
C GLY A 57 0.37 -2.79 -14.76
N ASP A 58 -0.78 -3.40 -14.97
CA ASP A 58 -1.68 -3.92 -13.94
C ASP A 58 -1.08 -5.04 -13.04
N GLY A 59 0.03 -5.63 -13.44
CA GLY A 59 0.71 -6.67 -12.64
C GLY A 59 1.65 -6.16 -11.57
N LYS A 60 2.04 -4.89 -11.60
CA LYS A 60 2.91 -4.24 -10.61
C LYS A 60 2.12 -3.83 -9.37
N ALA A 61 2.77 -3.73 -8.20
CA ALA A 61 2.16 -3.19 -7.00
C ALA A 61 1.59 -1.78 -7.22
N ASN A 62 0.49 -1.50 -6.54
CA ASN A 62 -0.10 -0.17 -6.54
C ASN A 62 0.70 0.80 -5.68
N GLN A 63 0.44 2.08 -5.87
CA GLN A 63 0.96 3.15 -5.04
C GLN A 63 -0.11 3.62 -4.06
N TYR A 64 0.29 3.90 -2.82
CA TYR A 64 -0.63 4.20 -1.70
C TYR A 64 -0.40 5.62 -1.20
N PHE A 65 -1.50 6.32 -0.85
CA PHE A 65 -1.45 7.67 -0.29
C PHE A 65 -2.38 7.77 0.91
N LEU A 66 -1.85 8.24 2.04
CA LEU A 66 -2.60 8.40 3.28
C LEU A 66 -2.03 9.56 4.10
N ARG A 67 -2.86 10.42 4.68
CA ARG A 67 -2.45 11.53 5.59
C ARG A 67 -1.30 12.39 5.05
N GLY A 68 -1.30 12.69 3.75
CA GLY A 68 -0.26 13.49 3.09
C GLY A 68 1.07 12.78 2.87
N PHE A 69 1.15 11.47 3.14
CA PHE A 69 2.28 10.66 2.73
C PHE A 69 2.06 10.12 1.32
N ASN A 70 3.09 10.23 0.49
CA ASN A 70 3.30 9.37 -0.64
C ASN A 70 4.02 8.14 -0.11
N LEU A 71 3.30 7.04 0.08
CA LEU A 71 3.82 5.82 0.68
C LEU A 71 4.55 4.95 -0.34
N ASP A 72 4.75 5.50 -1.55
CA ASP A 72 5.22 4.76 -2.70
C ASP A 72 4.48 3.42 -2.81
N HIS A 73 5.15 2.30 -2.74
CA HIS A 73 4.53 0.99 -2.80
C HIS A 73 4.21 0.37 -1.42
N GLY A 74 4.25 1.16 -0.32
CA GLY A 74 3.83 0.68 0.99
C GLY A 74 4.67 1.09 2.19
N THR A 75 5.66 1.96 2.05
CA THR A 75 6.37 2.52 3.23
C THR A 75 5.39 3.21 4.17
N ASP A 76 5.62 3.11 5.48
CA ASP A 76 4.84 3.75 6.55
C ASP A 76 3.35 3.36 6.66
N LEU A 77 2.86 2.43 5.82
CA LEU A 77 1.57 1.76 5.96
C LEU A 77 1.78 0.25 6.05
N ALA A 78 1.74 -0.30 7.27
CA ALA A 78 1.87 -1.73 7.47
C ALA A 78 0.63 -2.48 6.96
N ILE A 79 0.79 -3.36 5.98
CA ILE A 79 -0.30 -4.17 5.45
C ILE A 79 -0.03 -5.63 5.79
N SER A 80 -1.04 -6.32 6.32
CA SER A 80 -0.98 -7.76 6.55
C SER A 80 -2.22 -8.48 6.04
N VAL A 81 -2.05 -9.74 5.64
CA VAL A 81 -3.12 -10.66 5.27
C VAL A 81 -2.99 -11.91 6.13
N ASP A 82 -3.99 -12.19 6.96
CA ASP A 82 -3.98 -13.29 7.95
C ASP A 82 -2.70 -13.31 8.82
N GLY A 83 -2.22 -12.13 9.23
CA GLY A 83 -1.00 -11.96 10.04
C GLY A 83 0.31 -12.09 9.26
N MET A 84 0.28 -12.42 7.98
CA MET A 84 1.45 -12.35 7.08
C MET A 84 1.71 -10.91 6.67
N PRO A 85 2.93 -10.36 6.81
CA PRO A 85 3.25 -9.05 6.27
C PRO A 85 3.21 -9.07 4.75
N VAL A 86 2.67 -8.00 4.16
CA VAL A 86 2.72 -7.74 2.72
C VAL A 86 3.94 -6.92 2.36
N ASN A 87 4.29 -5.93 3.20
CA ASN A 87 5.42 -5.04 2.97
C ASN A 87 6.76 -5.79 2.97
N MET A 88 7.52 -5.61 1.89
CA MET A 88 8.87 -6.14 1.75
C MET A 88 9.89 -5.07 2.13
N ARG A 89 10.81 -5.35 3.06
CA ARG A 89 11.84 -4.40 3.54
C ARG A 89 12.77 -4.02 2.40
N THR A 90 14.01 -4.48 2.38
CA THR A 90 14.86 -4.39 1.20
C THR A 90 14.16 -5.05 0.01
N HIS A 91 13.99 -4.33 -1.11
CA HIS A 91 13.29 -4.87 -2.28
C HIS A 91 13.86 -4.31 -3.59
N GLY A 92 13.88 -5.15 -4.64
CA GLY A 92 14.44 -4.78 -5.95
C GLY A 92 13.81 -3.54 -6.58
N HIS A 93 12.52 -3.31 -6.36
CA HIS A 93 11.82 -2.13 -6.88
C HIS A 93 11.83 -0.95 -5.91
N GLY A 94 11.56 -1.20 -4.64
CA GLY A 94 11.50 -0.13 -3.63
C GLY A 94 11.22 -0.70 -2.24
N GLN A 95 11.79 -0.05 -1.25
CA GLN A 95 11.58 -0.36 0.14
C GLN A 95 10.08 -0.34 0.50
N GLY A 96 9.65 -1.30 1.32
CA GLY A 96 8.25 -1.39 1.75
C GLY A 96 7.28 -1.97 0.70
N TYR A 97 7.78 -2.42 -0.45
CA TYR A 97 6.97 -2.91 -1.57
C TYR A 97 5.83 -3.84 -1.13
N ALA A 98 4.59 -3.43 -1.38
CA ALA A 98 3.37 -4.11 -0.95
C ALA A 98 2.48 -4.43 -2.15
N ASP A 99 2.71 -5.59 -2.75
CA ASP A 99 1.85 -6.12 -3.81
C ASP A 99 0.65 -6.86 -3.21
N LEU A 100 -0.56 -6.44 -3.58
CA LEU A 100 -1.83 -7.05 -3.20
C LEU A 100 -2.52 -7.79 -4.36
N ASN A 101 -1.87 -7.97 -5.50
CA ASN A 101 -2.45 -8.67 -6.64
C ASN A 101 -2.77 -10.15 -6.34
N PHE A 102 -2.13 -10.74 -5.32
CA PHE A 102 -2.44 -12.10 -4.84
C PHE A 102 -3.75 -12.19 -4.03
N LEU A 103 -4.32 -11.05 -3.60
CA LEU A 103 -5.55 -11.02 -2.82
C LEU A 103 -6.77 -11.29 -3.70
N ILE A 104 -7.59 -12.26 -3.28
CA ILE A 104 -8.90 -12.54 -3.89
C ILE A 104 -9.95 -11.78 -3.06
N PRO A 105 -10.58 -10.71 -3.58
CA PRO A 105 -11.45 -9.84 -2.78
C PRO A 105 -12.64 -10.57 -2.15
N GLU A 106 -13.19 -11.59 -2.80
CA GLU A 106 -14.32 -12.38 -2.30
C GLU A 106 -13.97 -13.21 -1.06
N LEU A 107 -12.67 -13.45 -0.80
CA LEU A 107 -12.19 -14.14 0.38
C LEU A 107 -11.91 -13.20 1.56
N ILE A 108 -12.02 -11.89 1.38
CA ILE A 108 -11.89 -10.94 2.48
C ILE A 108 -13.05 -11.12 3.44
N GLY A 109 -12.75 -11.46 4.69
CA GLY A 109 -13.71 -11.54 5.80
C GLY A 109 -13.83 -10.24 6.57
N SER A 110 -12.69 -9.59 6.82
CA SER A 110 -12.61 -8.33 7.56
C SER A 110 -11.41 -7.49 7.12
N VAL A 111 -11.51 -6.18 7.33
CA VAL A 111 -10.40 -5.22 7.21
C VAL A 111 -10.39 -4.39 8.48
N HIS A 112 -9.36 -4.54 9.30
CA HIS A 112 -9.13 -3.74 10.50
C HIS A 112 -8.08 -2.68 10.20
N VAL A 113 -8.40 -1.42 10.51
CA VAL A 113 -7.59 -0.25 10.17
C VAL A 113 -7.26 0.50 11.44
N ARG A 114 -5.98 0.83 11.60
CA ARG A 114 -5.47 1.72 12.64
C ARG A 114 -4.64 2.81 11.98
N LYS A 115 -4.81 4.05 12.40
CA LYS A 115 -4.03 5.16 11.85
C LYS A 115 -3.21 5.82 12.96
N GLY A 116 -1.95 6.12 12.61
CA GLY A 116 -0.97 6.70 13.49
C GLY A 116 -0.21 5.69 14.37
N PRO A 117 0.91 6.12 14.95
CA PRO A 117 1.83 5.25 15.66
C PRO A 117 1.45 5.06 17.15
N TYR A 118 0.17 4.77 17.45
CA TYR A 118 -0.37 4.80 18.81
C TYR A 118 -0.51 3.41 19.44
N PHE A 119 -0.22 2.33 18.72
CA PHE A 119 -0.47 0.95 19.11
C PHE A 119 0.85 0.21 19.33
N ALA A 120 1.02 -0.44 20.49
CA ALA A 120 2.29 -1.08 20.85
C ALA A 120 2.53 -2.39 20.09
N ASP A 121 1.47 -3.07 19.65
CA ASP A 121 1.53 -4.26 18.82
C ASP A 121 1.86 -3.98 17.34
N GLU A 122 1.91 -2.69 16.95
CA GLU A 122 2.31 -2.27 15.60
C GLU A 122 3.78 -1.89 15.56
N GLY A 123 4.52 -2.43 14.58
CA GLY A 123 5.97 -2.25 14.43
C GLY A 123 6.35 -1.52 13.15
N ASP A 124 7.21 -2.17 12.39
CA ASP A 124 7.77 -1.65 11.14
C ASP A 124 6.70 -1.20 10.14
N PHE A 125 6.92 -0.09 9.43
CA PHE A 125 6.02 0.53 8.46
C PHE A 125 4.67 0.99 8.99
N SER A 126 4.44 1.02 10.31
CA SER A 126 3.15 1.43 10.90
C SER A 126 3.09 2.90 11.33
N SER A 127 4.01 3.74 10.87
CA SER A 127 4.10 5.15 11.28
C SER A 127 2.83 5.95 10.94
N VAL A 128 2.27 5.74 9.75
CA VAL A 128 1.03 6.40 9.30
C VAL A 128 -0.20 5.58 9.66
N GLY A 129 -0.05 4.26 9.68
CA GLY A 129 -1.11 3.34 10.04
C GLY A 129 -0.83 1.90 9.68
N SER A 130 -1.80 1.05 9.99
CA SER A 130 -1.80 -0.37 9.63
C SER A 130 -3.15 -0.80 9.08
N VAL A 131 -3.12 -1.80 8.19
CA VAL A 131 -4.30 -2.44 7.61
C VAL A 131 -4.14 -3.95 7.72
N HIS A 132 -5.00 -4.59 8.50
CA HIS A 132 -5.01 -6.03 8.69
C HIS A 132 -6.21 -6.63 7.97
N VAL A 133 -5.95 -7.43 6.95
CA VAL A 133 -6.96 -8.17 6.19
C VAL A 133 -7.08 -9.58 6.74
N GLY A 134 -8.27 -9.92 7.24
CA GLY A 134 -8.62 -11.28 7.63
C GLY A 134 -9.37 -11.99 6.51
N LEU A 135 -8.98 -13.22 6.20
CA LEU A 135 -9.71 -14.05 5.23
C LEU A 135 -10.86 -14.80 5.91
N ILE A 136 -11.90 -15.16 5.13
CA ILE A 136 -13.00 -16.01 5.61
C ILE A 136 -12.49 -17.41 5.96
N ASP A 137 -13.01 -17.98 7.04
CA ASP A 137 -12.66 -19.33 7.49
C ASP A 137 -13.45 -20.43 6.74
N THR A 138 -14.69 -20.14 6.39
CA THR A 138 -15.60 -21.10 5.73
C THR A 138 -16.72 -20.40 4.98
N ILE A 139 -17.37 -21.11 4.08
CA ILE A 139 -18.61 -20.68 3.41
C ILE A 139 -19.68 -21.77 3.51
N HIS A 140 -20.92 -21.36 3.67
CA HIS A 140 -22.04 -22.32 3.76
C HIS A 140 -22.49 -22.85 2.40
N LYS A 141 -22.30 -22.09 1.35
CA LYS A 141 -22.64 -22.45 -0.03
C LYS A 141 -21.45 -22.18 -0.93
N SER A 142 -21.11 -23.13 -1.75
CA SER A 142 -20.10 -22.94 -2.78
C SER A 142 -20.47 -21.76 -3.66
N MET A 143 -19.49 -21.03 -4.16
CA MET A 143 -19.70 -19.89 -5.05
C MET A 143 -18.82 -20.03 -6.28
N ALA A 144 -19.37 -19.71 -7.43
CA ALA A 144 -18.62 -19.53 -8.66
C ALA A 144 -19.04 -18.22 -9.32
N LEU A 145 -18.11 -17.54 -9.98
CA LEU A 145 -18.40 -16.38 -10.79
C LEU A 145 -17.55 -16.37 -12.06
N ALA A 146 -18.11 -15.75 -13.09
CA ALA A 146 -17.42 -15.39 -14.32
C ALA A 146 -17.70 -13.93 -14.64
N THR A 147 -16.64 -13.20 -15.02
CA THR A 147 -16.72 -11.79 -15.41
C THR A 147 -16.09 -11.61 -16.78
N VAL A 148 -16.76 -10.84 -17.63
CA VAL A 148 -16.22 -10.38 -18.92
C VAL A 148 -16.38 -8.86 -19.00
N GLY A 149 -15.48 -8.19 -19.71
CA GLY A 149 -15.56 -6.74 -19.77
C GLY A 149 -14.73 -6.10 -20.87
N SER A 150 -14.71 -4.78 -20.85
CA SER A 150 -13.96 -3.93 -21.76
C SER A 150 -12.48 -4.32 -21.79
N PHE A 151 -11.81 -4.03 -22.90
CA PHE A 151 -10.37 -4.21 -23.07
C PHE A 151 -9.87 -5.63 -22.83
N GLY A 152 -10.70 -6.65 -23.16
CA GLY A 152 -10.34 -8.04 -23.03
C GLY A 152 -10.32 -8.56 -21.58
N TYR A 153 -10.97 -7.87 -20.63
CA TYR A 153 -11.08 -8.33 -19.25
C TYR A 153 -11.89 -9.64 -19.17
N ARG A 154 -11.29 -10.65 -18.56
CA ARG A 154 -11.94 -11.93 -18.26
C ARG A 154 -11.47 -12.42 -16.92
N ARG A 155 -12.39 -12.88 -16.08
CA ARG A 155 -12.07 -13.44 -14.77
C ARG A 155 -13.02 -14.58 -14.43
N ALA A 156 -12.46 -15.67 -13.92
CA ALA A 156 -13.21 -16.77 -13.33
C ALA A 156 -12.73 -16.97 -11.90
N PHE A 157 -13.63 -17.18 -10.97
CA PHE A 157 -13.34 -17.48 -9.58
C PHE A 157 -14.30 -18.55 -9.06
N GLY A 158 -13.80 -19.42 -8.20
CA GLY A 158 -14.58 -20.41 -7.51
C GLY A 158 -14.09 -20.63 -6.09
N VAL A 159 -15.02 -20.88 -5.16
CA VAL A 159 -14.71 -21.23 -3.77
C VAL A 159 -15.71 -22.25 -3.25
N THR A 160 -15.20 -23.23 -2.50
CA THR A 160 -16.00 -24.22 -1.80
C THR A 160 -15.45 -24.48 -0.41
N SER A 161 -16.30 -24.95 0.50
CA SER A 161 -15.90 -25.36 1.83
C SER A 161 -16.59 -26.65 2.22
N SER A 162 -15.83 -27.58 2.79
CA SER A 162 -16.31 -28.89 3.24
C SER A 162 -15.86 -29.16 4.66
N LYS A 163 -16.67 -29.86 5.44
CA LYS A 163 -16.27 -30.35 6.76
C LYS A 163 -15.24 -31.49 6.60
N VAL A 164 -14.11 -31.38 7.30
CA VAL A 164 -13.02 -32.37 7.31
C VAL A 164 -12.62 -32.60 8.78
N GLY A 165 -12.88 -33.77 9.32
CA GLY A 165 -12.72 -34.00 10.75
C GLY A 165 -13.61 -33.08 11.58
N ASP A 166 -13.03 -32.43 12.59
CA ASP A 166 -13.71 -31.44 13.42
C ASP A 166 -13.65 -29.99 12.82
N GLY A 167 -12.88 -29.80 11.77
CA GLY A 167 -12.70 -28.51 11.11
C GLY A 167 -13.41 -28.40 9.76
N ASN A 168 -13.08 -27.31 9.07
CA ASN A 168 -13.54 -26.98 7.72
C ASN A 168 -12.37 -26.78 6.79
N LEU A 169 -12.41 -27.34 5.60
CA LEU A 169 -11.47 -27.12 4.52
C LEU A 169 -12.11 -26.21 3.48
N LEU A 170 -11.54 -25.03 3.27
CA LEU A 170 -11.90 -24.08 2.21
C LEU A 170 -10.87 -24.19 1.08
N ILE A 171 -11.36 -24.27 -0.16
CA ILE A 171 -10.53 -24.26 -1.37
C ILE A 171 -11.09 -23.20 -2.31
N ALA A 172 -10.21 -22.31 -2.80
CA ALA A 172 -10.57 -21.27 -3.74
C ALA A 172 -9.53 -21.14 -4.86
N GLY A 173 -10.00 -20.73 -6.03
CA GLY A 173 -9.16 -20.47 -7.19
C GLY A 173 -9.67 -19.31 -8.04
N GLU A 174 -8.75 -18.54 -8.59
CA GLU A 174 -9.01 -17.42 -9.49
C GLU A 174 -8.09 -17.51 -10.71
N ALA A 175 -8.65 -17.25 -11.88
CA ALA A 175 -7.90 -17.04 -13.13
C ALA A 175 -8.40 -15.77 -13.81
N GLY A 176 -7.49 -14.94 -14.30
CA GLY A 176 -7.84 -13.68 -14.95
C GLY A 176 -6.91 -13.32 -16.11
N THR A 177 -7.47 -12.60 -17.08
CA THR A 177 -6.72 -11.98 -18.19
C THR A 177 -7.22 -10.55 -18.42
N TYR A 178 -6.29 -9.67 -18.83
CA TYR A 178 -6.61 -8.29 -19.15
C TYR A 178 -5.60 -7.73 -20.15
N ASN A 179 -6.08 -6.94 -21.12
CA ASN A 179 -5.22 -6.25 -22.08
C ASN A 179 -5.03 -4.77 -21.77
N GLY A 180 -5.93 -4.17 -21.00
CA GLY A 180 -5.96 -2.73 -20.79
C GLY A 180 -6.37 -1.96 -22.07
N PRO A 181 -6.58 -0.65 -21.94
CA PRO A 181 -6.89 0.24 -23.07
C PRO A 181 -5.64 0.70 -23.83
N TRP A 182 -4.48 0.09 -23.58
CA TRP A 182 -3.17 0.51 -24.05
C TRP A 182 -2.94 0.11 -25.51
N ASP A 183 -2.25 0.97 -26.27
CA ASP A 183 -1.83 0.68 -27.65
C ASP A 183 -0.89 -0.53 -27.69
N ASN A 184 -0.05 -0.69 -26.63
CA ASN A 184 0.69 -1.92 -26.34
C ASN A 184 -0.02 -2.70 -25.24
N PRO A 185 -0.81 -3.75 -25.58
CA PRO A 185 -1.64 -4.45 -24.62
C PRO A 185 -0.84 -5.08 -23.47
N ASP A 186 -1.33 -4.97 -22.24
CA ASP A 186 -0.71 -5.57 -21.05
C ASP A 186 -0.61 -7.09 -21.11
N LYS A 187 -1.51 -7.76 -21.83
CA LYS A 187 -1.57 -9.24 -21.96
C LYS A 187 -1.46 -9.93 -20.61
N LEU A 188 -2.00 -9.28 -19.56
CA LEU A 188 -1.95 -9.77 -18.20
C LEU A 188 -2.59 -11.16 -18.10
N ARG A 189 -1.90 -12.05 -17.37
CA ARG A 189 -2.39 -13.40 -17.03
C ARG A 189 -2.12 -13.66 -15.56
N LYS A 190 -3.18 -13.80 -14.79
CA LYS A 190 -3.13 -13.98 -13.34
C LYS A 190 -3.77 -15.30 -12.93
N LEU A 191 -3.12 -16.00 -12.00
CA LEU A 191 -3.62 -17.20 -11.34
C LEU A 191 -3.45 -17.05 -9.83
N ASN A 192 -4.49 -17.38 -9.08
CA ASN A 192 -4.50 -17.45 -7.61
C ASN A 192 -5.13 -18.75 -7.14
N ALA A 193 -4.58 -19.33 -6.08
CA ALA A 193 -5.16 -20.45 -5.37
C ALA A 193 -5.02 -20.25 -3.87
N VAL A 194 -6.04 -20.63 -3.11
CA VAL A 194 -6.06 -20.61 -1.64
C VAL A 194 -6.63 -21.92 -1.14
N VAL A 195 -5.92 -22.54 -0.19
CA VAL A 195 -6.39 -23.69 0.57
C VAL A 195 -6.26 -23.34 2.05
N ARG A 196 -7.37 -23.49 2.80
CA ARG A 196 -7.42 -23.13 4.22
C ARG A 196 -8.14 -24.20 5.02
N TYR A 197 -7.50 -24.72 6.05
CA TYR A 197 -8.12 -25.54 7.06
C TYR A 197 -8.32 -24.72 8.33
N THR A 198 -9.52 -24.79 8.92
CA THR A 198 -9.84 -24.09 10.17
C THR A 198 -10.61 -25.02 11.10
N GLU A 199 -10.19 -25.06 12.36
CA GLU A 199 -10.87 -25.78 13.45
C GLU A 199 -11.14 -24.81 14.60
N GLY A 200 -12.35 -24.89 15.18
CA GLY A 200 -12.80 -23.97 16.22
C GLY A 200 -13.22 -22.62 15.66
N SER A 201 -12.95 -21.56 16.40
CA SER A 201 -13.30 -20.18 16.07
C SER A 201 -12.06 -19.26 16.05
N ALA A 202 -12.24 -18.00 15.65
CA ALA A 202 -11.18 -16.99 15.69
C ALA A 202 -10.66 -16.70 17.12
N ALA A 203 -11.51 -16.94 18.14
CA ALA A 203 -11.17 -16.74 19.55
C ALA A 203 -10.61 -18.01 20.20
N ASN A 204 -11.06 -19.18 19.75
CA ASN A 204 -10.66 -20.49 20.30
C ASN A 204 -10.56 -21.50 19.16
N GLY A 205 -9.36 -21.61 18.57
CA GLY A 205 -9.13 -22.51 17.47
C GLY A 205 -7.82 -22.22 16.74
N PHE A 206 -7.65 -22.93 15.63
CA PHE A 206 -6.50 -22.69 14.75
C PHE A 206 -6.91 -22.69 13.28
N SER A 207 -6.08 -22.09 12.45
CA SER A 207 -6.18 -22.19 11.00
C SER A 207 -4.81 -22.35 10.36
N LEU A 208 -4.78 -23.07 9.24
CA LEU A 208 -3.60 -23.22 8.37
C LEU A 208 -4.01 -22.83 6.96
N THR A 209 -3.29 -21.91 6.35
CA THR A 209 -3.59 -21.35 5.01
C THR A 209 -2.37 -21.50 4.10
N GLY A 210 -2.58 -22.10 2.93
CA GLY A 210 -1.63 -22.10 1.82
C GLY A 210 -2.16 -21.23 0.70
N MET A 211 -1.30 -20.38 0.12
CA MET A 211 -1.63 -19.51 -1.02
C MET A 211 -0.59 -19.63 -2.11
N ALA A 212 -1.05 -19.58 -3.36
CA ALA A 212 -0.21 -19.57 -4.55
C ALA A 212 -0.72 -18.49 -5.51
N TYR A 213 0.20 -17.67 -6.01
CA TYR A 213 -0.07 -16.59 -6.95
C TYR A 213 0.99 -16.56 -8.03
N SER A 214 0.57 -16.33 -9.27
CA SER A 214 1.43 -16.10 -10.42
C SER A 214 0.81 -15.07 -11.34
N ASN A 215 1.61 -14.12 -11.81
CA ASN A 215 1.16 -13.06 -12.72
C ASN A 215 2.26 -12.73 -13.73
N ARG A 216 1.85 -12.42 -14.97
CA ARG A 216 2.73 -11.96 -16.07
C ARG A 216 2.02 -10.87 -16.84
N TRP A 217 2.76 -9.81 -17.23
CA TRP A 217 2.19 -8.67 -17.95
C TRP A 217 3.22 -7.93 -18.80
N ASN A 218 2.75 -7.20 -19.80
CA ASN A 218 3.47 -6.06 -20.36
C ASN A 218 3.05 -4.79 -19.63
N SER A 219 3.78 -3.71 -19.81
CA SER A 219 3.51 -2.45 -19.16
C SER A 219 3.50 -1.31 -20.18
N THR A 220 2.65 -0.33 -19.91
CA THR A 220 2.81 1.04 -20.40
C THR A 220 3.23 1.85 -19.19
N ASP A 221 4.49 2.26 -19.14
CA ASP A 221 5.02 3.09 -18.07
C ASP A 221 4.58 4.57 -18.25
N GLN A 222 5.04 5.45 -17.38
CA GLN A 222 4.65 6.86 -17.44
C GLN A 222 5.21 7.52 -18.69
N ILE A 223 4.42 8.41 -19.28
CA ILE A 223 4.74 9.10 -20.54
C ILE A 223 5.00 10.58 -20.25
N PRO A 224 6.12 11.17 -20.71
CA PRO A 224 6.33 12.61 -20.66
C PRO A 224 5.26 13.37 -21.44
N LEU A 225 4.71 14.43 -20.84
CA LEU A 225 3.62 15.21 -21.45
C LEU A 225 4.02 15.76 -22.82
N ARG A 226 5.30 16.13 -23.00
CA ARG A 226 5.82 16.60 -24.28
C ARG A 226 5.74 15.56 -25.41
N ALA A 227 5.89 14.27 -25.08
CA ALA A 227 5.75 13.19 -26.07
C ALA A 227 4.32 13.09 -26.60
N ILE A 228 3.33 13.30 -25.73
CA ILE A 228 1.92 13.32 -26.08
C ILE A 228 1.57 14.59 -26.88
N THR A 229 2.01 15.75 -26.40
CA THR A 229 1.68 17.05 -27.04
C THR A 229 2.35 17.26 -28.39
N SER A 230 3.52 16.66 -28.61
CA SER A 230 4.18 16.65 -29.95
C SER A 230 3.58 15.63 -30.91
N GLY A 231 2.72 14.74 -30.45
CA GLY A 231 2.14 13.66 -31.24
C GLY A 231 3.11 12.49 -31.49
N LEU A 232 4.23 12.40 -30.75
CA LEU A 232 5.18 11.28 -30.84
C LEU A 232 4.50 9.97 -30.41
N VAL A 233 3.67 10.03 -29.38
CA VAL A 233 2.91 8.90 -28.85
C VAL A 233 1.50 9.33 -28.43
N GLY A 234 0.53 8.44 -28.53
CA GLY A 234 -0.81 8.66 -28.00
C GLY A 234 -0.85 8.63 -26.46
N ARG A 235 -1.93 9.14 -25.88
CA ARG A 235 -2.12 9.15 -24.42
C ARG A 235 -2.09 7.75 -23.79
N TYR A 236 -2.45 6.72 -24.55
CA TYR A 236 -2.46 5.32 -24.14
C TYR A 236 -1.33 4.50 -24.78
N GLY A 237 -0.35 5.17 -25.38
CA GLY A 237 0.79 4.54 -26.01
C GLY A 237 1.90 4.16 -25.04
N ALA A 238 2.93 3.53 -25.56
CA ALA A 238 4.15 3.18 -24.82
C ALA A 238 5.38 3.68 -25.61
N LEU A 239 6.31 4.35 -24.93
CA LEU A 239 7.58 4.76 -25.53
C LEU A 239 8.58 3.59 -25.57
N ASP A 240 8.53 2.70 -24.58
CA ASP A 240 9.20 1.39 -24.62
C ASP A 240 8.15 0.27 -24.57
N PRO A 241 7.84 -0.38 -25.70
CA PRO A 241 6.83 -1.43 -25.73
C PRO A 241 7.33 -2.76 -25.14
N THR A 242 8.56 -2.82 -24.64
CA THR A 242 9.15 -4.02 -24.04
C THR A 242 9.13 -4.02 -22.52
N ASP A 243 8.59 -2.97 -21.89
CA ASP A 243 8.39 -2.92 -20.45
C ASP A 243 7.34 -3.93 -19.94
N GLY A 244 7.41 -4.29 -18.67
CA GLY A 244 6.50 -5.26 -18.04
C GLY A 244 7.21 -6.15 -17.03
N GLY A 245 6.61 -7.31 -16.73
CA GLY A 245 7.22 -8.17 -15.73
C GLY A 245 6.46 -9.47 -15.45
N ASN A 246 6.95 -10.16 -14.44
CA ASN A 246 6.28 -11.31 -13.83
C ASN A 246 6.48 -11.29 -12.31
N SER A 247 5.52 -11.82 -11.57
CA SER A 247 5.59 -11.97 -10.12
C SER A 247 4.96 -13.28 -9.70
N ASP A 248 5.65 -14.01 -8.83
CA ASP A 248 5.18 -15.24 -8.23
C ASP A 248 5.25 -15.14 -6.70
N ARG A 249 4.24 -15.70 -6.00
CA ARG A 249 4.21 -15.76 -4.53
C ARG A 249 3.60 -17.07 -4.07
N PHE A 250 4.31 -17.76 -3.18
CA PHE A 250 3.82 -18.93 -2.45
C PHE A 250 3.93 -18.63 -0.96
N SER A 251 2.89 -18.89 -0.20
CA SER A 251 2.91 -18.67 1.24
C SER A 251 2.17 -19.73 2.01
N VAL A 252 2.65 -19.98 3.23
CA VAL A 252 1.96 -20.75 4.24
C VAL A 252 1.89 -19.89 5.50
N SER A 253 0.72 -19.83 6.10
CA SER A 253 0.51 -19.16 7.39
C SER A 253 -0.37 -20.00 8.30
N GLY A 254 -0.11 -19.92 9.60
CA GLY A 254 -0.93 -20.54 10.63
C GLY A 254 -1.30 -19.54 11.71
N ARG A 255 -2.50 -19.66 12.23
CA ARG A 255 -3.04 -18.88 13.34
C ARG A 255 -3.56 -19.83 14.41
N TRP A 256 -3.26 -19.53 15.66
CA TRP A 256 -3.84 -20.16 16.84
C TRP A 256 -4.29 -19.07 17.81
N ALA A 257 -5.45 -19.30 18.44
CA ALA A 257 -5.97 -18.43 19.48
C ALA A 257 -6.68 -19.24 20.56
N GLN A 258 -6.56 -18.78 21.79
CA GLN A 258 -7.29 -19.28 22.94
C GLN A 258 -7.68 -18.11 23.84
N THR A 259 -8.97 -18.01 24.12
CA THR A 259 -9.54 -16.95 24.98
C THR A 259 -10.37 -17.59 26.07
N ASP A 260 -10.16 -17.13 27.31
CA ASP A 260 -10.95 -17.48 28.47
C ASP A 260 -11.25 -16.23 29.32
N LYS A 261 -11.79 -16.41 30.52
CA LYS A 261 -12.12 -15.30 31.44
C LYS A 261 -10.89 -14.52 31.94
N ASP A 262 -9.73 -15.18 32.01
CA ASP A 262 -8.51 -14.65 32.59
C ASP A 262 -7.64 -13.94 31.53
N GLY A 263 -7.91 -14.21 30.22
CA GLY A 263 -7.15 -13.57 29.16
C GLY A 263 -7.31 -14.17 27.77
N ALA A 264 -6.40 -13.83 26.89
CA ALA A 264 -6.35 -14.31 25.51
C ALA A 264 -4.90 -14.53 25.05
N SER A 265 -4.61 -15.72 24.55
CA SER A 265 -3.35 -16.04 23.87
C SER A 265 -3.57 -16.06 22.37
N ARG A 266 -2.65 -15.49 21.62
CA ARG A 266 -2.65 -15.50 20.15
C ARG A 266 -1.27 -15.81 19.64
N MET A 267 -1.19 -16.59 18.58
CA MET A 267 0.04 -16.87 17.86
C MET A 267 -0.25 -16.99 16.37
N ASN A 268 0.59 -16.41 15.56
CA ASN A 268 0.63 -16.68 14.12
C ASN A 268 2.06 -16.90 13.66
N PHE A 269 2.22 -17.75 12.65
CA PHE A 269 3.47 -17.96 11.95
C PHE A 269 3.25 -17.88 10.44
N TYR A 270 4.30 -17.58 9.72
CA TYR A 270 4.25 -17.50 8.26
C TYR A 270 5.60 -17.82 7.63
N ALA A 271 5.53 -18.34 6.40
CA ALA A 271 6.66 -18.47 5.49
C ALA A 271 6.19 -18.08 4.09
N ILE A 272 6.98 -17.24 3.40
CA ILE A 272 6.63 -16.69 2.10
C ILE A 272 7.85 -16.80 1.19
N LYS A 273 7.67 -17.43 0.03
CA LYS A 273 8.59 -17.39 -1.10
C LYS A 273 7.98 -16.50 -2.17
N SER A 274 8.71 -15.47 -2.60
CA SER A 274 8.27 -14.59 -3.69
C SER A 274 9.39 -14.25 -4.64
N SER A 275 9.01 -13.94 -5.88
CA SER A 275 9.91 -13.42 -6.91
C SER A 275 9.24 -12.33 -7.73
N LEU A 276 10.06 -11.39 -8.19
CA LEU A 276 9.67 -10.33 -9.12
C LEU A 276 10.78 -10.16 -10.15
N ASP A 277 10.40 -10.14 -11.43
CA ASP A 277 11.21 -9.62 -12.53
C ASP A 277 10.43 -8.45 -13.13
N LEU A 278 11.02 -7.25 -13.16
CA LEU A 278 10.37 -6.03 -13.60
C LEU A 278 11.28 -5.25 -14.55
N TYR A 279 10.77 -4.93 -15.73
CA TYR A 279 11.44 -4.15 -16.76
C TYR A 279 10.72 -2.83 -16.91
N ASN A 280 11.44 -1.71 -16.74
CA ASN A 280 10.93 -0.35 -16.89
C ASN A 280 11.93 0.52 -17.64
N ASN A 281 11.44 1.62 -18.23
CA ASN A 281 12.25 2.62 -18.88
C ASN A 281 11.63 4.01 -18.63
N PHE A 282 12.23 4.80 -17.71
CA PHE A 282 11.67 6.08 -17.29
C PHE A 282 12.40 7.27 -17.92
N THR A 283 13.71 7.15 -18.18
CA THR A 283 14.55 8.22 -18.71
C THR A 283 14.78 8.13 -20.22
N PHE A 284 14.37 7.03 -20.82
CA PHE A 284 14.37 6.64 -22.24
C PHE A 284 15.75 6.57 -22.88
N PHE A 285 16.40 7.67 -23.17
CA PHE A 285 17.71 7.76 -23.85
C PHE A 285 18.64 8.76 -23.17
N LEU A 286 18.45 9.02 -21.87
CA LEU A 286 19.23 9.98 -21.10
C LEU A 286 20.65 9.46 -20.84
N ASP A 287 20.76 8.21 -20.38
CA ASP A 287 22.04 7.57 -20.04
C ASP A 287 22.65 6.84 -21.24
N ASN A 288 21.82 6.17 -22.04
CA ASN A 288 22.27 5.39 -23.20
C ASN A 288 21.51 5.80 -24.46
N PRO A 289 22.13 6.66 -25.32
CA PRO A 289 21.49 7.18 -26.52
C PRO A 289 21.22 6.13 -27.61
N ASP A 290 21.96 5.04 -27.60
CA ASP A 290 21.89 4.01 -28.63
C ASP A 290 20.87 2.94 -28.28
N LEU A 291 20.99 2.34 -27.09
CA LEU A 291 20.17 1.23 -26.64
C LEU A 291 18.94 1.66 -25.83
N GLY A 292 19.00 2.86 -25.22
CA GLY A 292 18.00 3.33 -24.29
C GLY A 292 18.25 2.86 -22.85
N ASP A 293 17.45 3.36 -21.92
CA ASP A 293 17.70 3.27 -20.48
C ASP A 293 16.83 2.20 -19.82
N GLN A 294 16.37 1.18 -20.57
CA GLN A 294 15.60 0.11 -19.97
C GLN A 294 16.44 -0.63 -18.93
N PHE A 295 15.87 -0.82 -17.76
CA PHE A 295 16.49 -1.59 -16.68
C PHE A 295 15.60 -2.75 -16.24
N HIS A 296 16.24 -3.76 -15.63
CA HIS A 296 15.62 -4.94 -15.06
C HIS A 296 15.88 -4.96 -13.56
N GLN A 297 14.83 -4.96 -12.79
CA GLN A 297 14.82 -5.15 -11.33
C GLN A 297 14.40 -6.58 -11.03
N ARG A 298 15.23 -7.30 -10.30
CA ARG A 298 14.96 -8.66 -9.86
C ARG A 298 14.95 -8.76 -8.35
N ASP A 299 13.98 -9.46 -7.84
CA ASP A 299 13.87 -9.81 -6.42
C ASP A 299 13.49 -11.29 -6.30
N ASP A 300 14.21 -12.03 -5.48
CA ASP A 300 13.95 -13.43 -5.15
C ASP A 300 14.20 -13.61 -3.66
N ARG A 301 13.15 -13.94 -2.89
CA ARG A 301 13.26 -14.00 -1.44
C ARG A 301 12.50 -15.14 -0.81
N LEU A 302 13.02 -15.54 0.35
CA LEU A 302 12.31 -16.33 1.34
C LEU A 302 12.21 -15.48 2.61
N LEU A 303 11.01 -15.29 3.16
CA LEU A 303 10.83 -14.67 4.45
C LEU A 303 9.96 -15.55 5.36
N ALA A 304 10.24 -15.52 6.66
CA ALA A 304 9.49 -16.25 7.67
C ALA A 304 9.42 -15.45 8.98
N GLY A 305 8.41 -15.72 9.77
CA GLY A 305 8.27 -15.07 11.08
C GLY A 305 7.22 -15.71 11.97
N VAL A 306 7.27 -15.29 13.22
CA VAL A 306 6.34 -15.70 14.27
C VAL A 306 5.96 -14.46 15.08
N ASN A 307 4.66 -14.31 15.33
CA ASN A 307 4.12 -13.31 16.25
C ASN A 307 3.32 -14.03 17.32
N ALA A 308 3.51 -13.67 18.59
CA ALA A 308 2.77 -14.23 19.71
C ALA A 308 2.45 -13.13 20.72
N SER A 309 1.27 -13.16 21.31
CA SER A 309 0.89 -12.28 22.41
C SER A 309 0.01 -12.99 23.42
N HIS A 310 0.03 -12.48 24.65
CA HIS A 310 -0.89 -12.86 25.70
C HIS A 310 -1.45 -11.61 26.39
N THR A 311 -2.77 -11.55 26.47
CA THR A 311 -3.52 -10.51 27.19
C THR A 311 -3.98 -11.08 28.53
N PHE A 312 -3.64 -10.43 29.62
CA PHE A 312 -4.10 -10.75 30.97
C PHE A 312 -5.24 -9.82 31.37
N ASN A 313 -6.39 -10.36 31.75
CA ASN A 313 -7.46 -9.62 32.39
C ASN A 313 -7.28 -9.69 33.90
N HIS A 314 -7.09 -8.55 34.55
CA HIS A 314 -6.86 -8.48 35.99
C HIS A 314 -7.44 -7.18 36.59
N ALA A 315 -7.34 -7.04 37.91
CA ALA A 315 -7.69 -5.82 38.59
C ALA A 315 -6.58 -5.43 39.56
N PHE A 316 -6.29 -4.13 39.67
CA PHE A 316 -5.39 -3.59 40.66
C PHE A 316 -6.08 -2.42 41.37
N ALA A 317 -6.08 -2.43 42.72
CA ALA A 317 -6.77 -1.43 43.54
C ALA A 317 -8.28 -1.26 43.19
N GLY A 318 -8.94 -2.33 42.74
CA GLY A 318 -10.35 -2.31 42.33
C GLY A 318 -10.59 -1.78 40.91
N LEU A 319 -9.56 -1.39 40.17
CA LEU A 319 -9.67 -0.92 38.77
C LEU A 319 -9.49 -2.09 37.82
N PRO A 320 -10.41 -2.33 36.88
CA PRO A 320 -10.26 -3.33 35.82
C PRO A 320 -9.11 -2.93 34.89
N MET A 321 -8.24 -3.90 34.59
CA MET A 321 -7.07 -3.72 33.73
C MET A 321 -6.94 -4.84 32.72
N GLN A 322 -6.34 -4.51 31.59
CA GLN A 322 -5.88 -5.48 30.60
C GLN A 322 -4.40 -5.19 30.30
N THR A 323 -3.54 -6.18 30.51
CA THR A 323 -2.12 -6.09 30.15
C THR A 323 -1.84 -7.07 29.04
N GLU A 324 -1.38 -6.57 27.89
CA GLU A 324 -0.91 -7.42 26.78
C GLU A 324 0.60 -7.35 26.69
N ILE A 325 1.23 -8.51 26.52
CA ILE A 325 2.67 -8.66 26.25
C ILE A 325 2.80 -9.47 24.98
N GLY A 326 3.70 -9.07 24.10
CA GLY A 326 3.90 -9.80 22.86
C GLY A 326 5.31 -9.71 22.29
N ILE A 327 5.57 -10.63 21.38
CA ILE A 327 6.81 -10.74 20.62
C ILE A 327 6.49 -10.93 19.15
N GLN A 328 7.25 -10.29 18.28
CA GLN A 328 7.15 -10.43 16.83
C GLN A 328 8.55 -10.63 16.28
N SER A 329 8.70 -11.60 15.37
CA SER A 329 9.97 -11.89 14.72
C SER A 329 9.79 -12.03 13.22
N ARG A 330 10.81 -11.58 12.48
CA ARG A 330 10.88 -11.73 11.03
C ARG A 330 12.30 -11.94 10.58
N TYR A 331 12.48 -12.82 9.61
CA TYR A 331 13.74 -13.09 8.93
C TYR A 331 13.51 -13.13 7.42
N ASP A 332 14.35 -12.42 6.67
CA ASP A 332 14.34 -12.36 5.21
C ASP A 332 15.70 -12.82 4.66
N ASP A 333 15.69 -13.71 3.66
CA ASP A 333 16.85 -14.10 2.83
C ASP A 333 16.54 -13.69 1.39
N ILE A 334 17.30 -12.73 0.86
CA ILE A 334 16.97 -11.97 -0.34
C ILE A 334 18.13 -12.03 -1.34
N LYS A 335 17.78 -12.22 -2.61
CA LYS A 335 18.66 -11.96 -3.75
C LYS A 335 18.03 -10.88 -4.58
N VAL A 336 18.72 -9.76 -4.72
CA VAL A 336 18.21 -8.58 -5.41
C VAL A 336 19.23 -8.07 -6.40
N ALA A 337 18.77 -7.71 -7.60
CA ALA A 337 19.62 -7.21 -8.67
C ALA A 337 18.96 -6.08 -9.45
N LEU A 338 19.79 -5.17 -9.95
CA LEU A 338 19.49 -4.14 -10.93
C LEU A 338 20.44 -4.30 -12.10
N SER A 339 19.92 -4.31 -13.32
CA SER A 339 20.70 -4.49 -14.54
C SER A 339 20.19 -3.59 -15.64
N LYS A 340 21.04 -3.18 -16.54
CA LYS A 340 20.67 -2.49 -17.79
C LYS A 340 20.29 -3.53 -18.84
N THR A 341 19.22 -3.27 -19.56
CA THR A 341 18.68 -4.16 -20.58
C THR A 341 18.31 -3.41 -21.86
N TYR A 342 18.30 -4.11 -22.97
CA TYR A 342 17.73 -3.67 -24.22
C TYR A 342 16.74 -4.70 -24.72
N GLN A 343 15.49 -4.30 -24.86
CA GLN A 343 14.40 -5.22 -25.24
C GLN A 343 14.37 -6.48 -24.36
N ARG A 344 14.51 -6.29 -23.04
CA ARG A 344 14.63 -7.33 -21.98
C ARG A 344 15.88 -8.22 -22.09
N GLN A 345 16.84 -7.89 -22.94
CA GLN A 345 18.11 -8.61 -23.02
C GLN A 345 19.14 -7.90 -22.15
N PHE A 346 19.71 -8.64 -21.21
CA PHE A 346 20.78 -8.17 -20.32
C PHE A 346 22.03 -7.76 -21.11
N TYR A 347 22.63 -6.61 -20.77
CA TYR A 347 23.96 -6.25 -21.27
C TYR A 347 24.93 -5.77 -20.18
N GLU A 348 24.43 -5.20 -19.06
CA GLU A 348 25.28 -4.68 -17.99
C GLU A 348 24.60 -4.83 -16.63
N GLY A 349 25.36 -5.24 -15.59
CA GLY A 349 24.89 -5.27 -14.22
C GLY A 349 25.21 -3.96 -13.48
N THR A 350 24.21 -3.32 -12.89
CA THR A 350 24.40 -2.15 -12.02
C THR A 350 24.58 -2.59 -10.57
N ARG A 351 23.76 -3.56 -10.12
CA ARG A 351 23.76 -4.02 -8.73
C ARG A 351 23.40 -5.50 -8.65
N ASN A 352 24.04 -6.25 -7.75
CA ASN A 352 23.67 -7.63 -7.46
C ASN A 352 24.06 -7.96 -6.01
N ASP A 353 23.07 -8.10 -5.16
CA ASP A 353 23.28 -8.22 -3.72
C ASP A 353 22.56 -9.45 -3.15
N LYS A 354 23.20 -10.07 -2.15
CA LYS A 354 22.55 -11.02 -1.23
C LYS A 354 22.36 -10.33 0.09
N VAL A 355 21.13 -10.31 0.59
CA VAL A 355 20.79 -9.62 1.83
C VAL A 355 20.10 -10.59 2.78
N LYS A 356 20.54 -10.58 4.02
CA LYS A 356 19.87 -11.27 5.13
C LYS A 356 19.47 -10.24 6.17
N GLU A 357 18.19 -10.20 6.50
CA GLU A 357 17.65 -9.27 7.48
C GLU A 357 16.90 -10.02 8.57
N GLY A 358 17.15 -9.66 9.82
CA GLY A 358 16.45 -10.21 10.97
C GLY A 358 15.91 -9.11 11.87
N SER A 359 14.74 -9.33 12.48
CA SER A 359 14.22 -8.44 13.51
C SER A 359 13.46 -9.18 14.59
N VAL A 360 13.49 -8.60 15.80
CA VAL A 360 12.66 -8.99 16.94
C VAL A 360 12.09 -7.72 17.58
N GLY A 361 10.76 -7.64 17.67
CA GLY A 361 10.04 -6.61 18.41
C GLY A 361 9.38 -7.22 19.64
N ILE A 362 9.54 -6.57 20.80
CA ILE A 362 8.89 -6.94 22.06
C ILE A 362 8.04 -5.75 22.49
N PHE A 363 6.80 -6.00 22.88
CA PHE A 363 5.92 -4.95 23.33
C PHE A 363 5.14 -5.33 24.59
N ILE A 364 4.79 -4.30 25.34
CA ILE A 364 3.84 -4.36 26.45
C ILE A 364 2.87 -3.20 26.33
N GLN A 365 1.59 -3.44 26.58
CA GLN A 365 0.60 -2.39 26.75
C GLN A 365 -0.33 -2.72 27.91
N ASN A 366 -0.77 -1.67 28.61
CA ASN A 366 -1.70 -1.80 29.72
C ASN A 366 -2.87 -0.82 29.51
N THR A 367 -4.08 -1.34 29.49
CA THR A 367 -5.31 -0.56 29.45
C THR A 367 -5.95 -0.56 30.83
N VAL A 368 -6.19 0.64 31.39
CA VAL A 368 -6.83 0.84 32.69
C VAL A 368 -8.19 1.51 32.48
N HIS A 369 -9.23 0.89 33.02
CA HIS A 369 -10.58 1.48 33.08
C HIS A 369 -10.73 2.22 34.41
N TRP A 370 -10.45 3.54 34.42
CA TRP A 370 -10.51 4.39 35.61
C TRP A 370 -11.94 4.60 36.11
N THR A 371 -12.86 4.74 35.17
CA THR A 371 -14.28 4.93 35.41
C THR A 371 -15.07 4.32 34.26
N GLY A 372 -16.40 4.33 34.32
CA GLY A 372 -17.25 3.94 33.18
C GLY A 372 -17.15 4.86 31.97
N TRP A 373 -16.48 6.02 32.10
CA TRP A 373 -16.35 7.03 31.05
C TRP A 373 -14.91 7.45 30.77
N MET A 374 -13.90 6.81 31.39
CA MET A 374 -12.49 7.13 31.14
C MET A 374 -11.66 5.85 31.14
N ARG A 375 -10.90 5.63 30.06
CA ARG A 375 -9.87 4.60 29.96
C ARG A 375 -8.59 5.16 29.38
N THR A 376 -7.46 4.60 29.80
CA THR A 376 -6.14 4.92 29.26
C THR A 376 -5.42 3.65 28.82
N THR A 377 -4.71 3.72 27.71
CA THR A 377 -3.78 2.67 27.28
C THR A 377 -2.38 3.26 27.21
N LEU A 378 -1.46 2.69 27.98
CA LEU A 378 -0.04 3.02 27.94
C LEU A 378 0.71 1.83 27.37
N GLY A 379 1.53 2.06 26.36
CA GLY A 379 2.29 1.01 25.70
C GLY A 379 3.75 1.40 25.50
N TYR A 380 4.60 0.40 25.42
CA TYR A 380 6.00 0.54 25.02
C TYR A 380 6.41 -0.64 24.15
N ARG A 381 7.14 -0.34 23.09
CA ARG A 381 7.71 -1.32 22.18
C ARG A 381 9.20 -1.09 21.99
N GLY A 382 9.99 -2.16 22.00
CA GLY A 382 11.41 -2.16 21.65
C GLY A 382 11.65 -3.09 20.46
N ASP A 383 12.32 -2.59 19.42
CA ASP A 383 12.65 -3.34 18.22
C ASP A 383 14.16 -3.42 18.03
N PHE A 384 14.63 -4.59 17.61
CA PHE A 384 16.03 -4.92 17.33
C PHE A 384 16.15 -5.45 15.92
N TYR A 385 17.07 -4.88 15.17
CA TYR A 385 17.31 -5.18 13.76
C TYR A 385 18.75 -5.56 13.51
N THR A 386 18.95 -6.50 12.59
CA THR A 386 20.27 -6.88 12.09
C THR A 386 20.20 -7.12 10.59
N THR A 387 21.23 -6.73 9.86
CA THR A 387 21.36 -7.04 8.44
C THR A 387 22.79 -7.43 8.09
N ASN A 388 22.90 -8.28 7.05
CA ASN A 388 24.15 -8.62 6.38
C ASN A 388 23.91 -8.47 4.88
N VAL A 389 24.69 -7.60 4.24
CA VAL A 389 24.70 -7.37 2.80
C VAL A 389 25.99 -7.89 2.21
N SER A 390 25.89 -8.71 1.18
CA SER A 390 27.01 -9.15 0.35
C SER A 390 26.79 -8.62 -1.07
N SER A 391 27.45 -7.51 -1.41
CA SER A 391 27.41 -6.91 -2.74
C SER A 391 28.40 -7.64 -3.65
N LEU A 392 27.89 -8.20 -4.73
CA LEU A 392 28.68 -9.05 -5.65
C LEU A 392 29.37 -8.25 -6.76
N LEU A 393 28.87 -7.07 -7.08
CA LEU A 393 29.45 -6.19 -8.12
C LEU A 393 30.32 -5.10 -7.50
N THR A 394 29.94 -4.55 -6.35
CA THR A 394 30.65 -3.49 -5.62
C THR A 394 30.98 -3.98 -4.21
N PRO A 395 32.06 -4.73 -4.00
CA PRO A 395 32.39 -5.32 -2.70
C PRO A 395 32.48 -4.32 -1.56
N ALA A 396 32.82 -3.06 -1.83
CA ALA A 396 32.86 -1.95 -0.85
C ALA A 396 31.49 -1.70 -0.18
N ASN A 397 30.39 -2.02 -0.87
CA ASN A 397 29.02 -1.89 -0.35
C ASN A 397 28.57 -3.10 0.49
N SER A 398 29.45 -4.09 0.70
CA SER A 398 29.17 -5.22 1.61
C SER A 398 29.38 -4.80 3.05
N GLY A 399 28.51 -5.29 3.94
CA GLY A 399 28.65 -4.95 5.36
C GLY A 399 27.59 -5.59 6.25
N ASN A 400 27.73 -5.32 7.56
CA ASN A 400 26.75 -5.70 8.56
C ASN A 400 26.31 -4.44 9.31
N ALA A 401 25.03 -4.37 9.64
CA ALA A 401 24.51 -3.31 10.49
C ALA A 401 23.53 -3.86 11.53
N ASN A 402 23.49 -3.21 12.68
CA ASN A 402 22.53 -3.47 13.74
C ASN A 402 21.91 -2.15 14.18
N ALA A 403 20.64 -2.17 14.53
CA ALA A 403 19.95 -1.01 15.08
C ALA A 403 18.91 -1.43 16.12
N SER A 404 18.57 -0.52 17.00
CA SER A 404 17.46 -0.69 17.94
C SER A 404 16.69 0.61 18.09
N ILE A 405 15.39 0.50 18.37
CA ILE A 405 14.51 1.65 18.57
C ILE A 405 13.48 1.36 19.64
N GLY A 406 13.18 2.35 20.49
CA GLY A 406 12.11 2.31 21.47
C GLY A 406 10.97 3.23 21.04
N SER A 407 9.73 2.78 21.23
CA SER A 407 8.52 3.47 20.76
C SER A 407 7.46 3.52 21.87
N PRO A 408 7.38 4.61 22.66
CA PRO A 408 6.31 4.82 23.63
C PRO A 408 4.97 5.14 22.93
N LYS A 409 3.86 4.71 23.54
CA LYS A 409 2.49 4.86 23.05
C LYS A 409 1.57 5.31 24.19
N LEU A 410 0.63 6.19 23.86
CA LEU A 410 -0.39 6.67 24.79
C LEU A 410 -1.71 6.85 24.06
N SER A 411 -2.79 6.31 24.63
CA SER A 411 -4.16 6.58 24.25
C SER A 411 -4.99 6.91 25.49
N ILE A 412 -5.79 7.97 25.42
CA ILE A 412 -6.75 8.34 26.45
C ILE A 412 -8.11 8.51 25.76
N VAL A 413 -9.11 7.84 26.30
CA VAL A 413 -10.47 7.88 25.75
C VAL A 413 -11.44 8.31 26.84
N PHE A 414 -12.27 9.30 26.51
CA PHE A 414 -13.34 9.78 27.34
C PHE A 414 -14.70 9.46 26.70
N GLY A 415 -15.62 8.95 27.48
CA GLY A 415 -16.94 8.55 27.03
C GLY A 415 -17.22 7.05 27.23
N PRO A 416 -18.36 6.55 26.72
CA PRO A 416 -19.29 7.27 25.84
C PRO A 416 -20.22 8.27 26.59
N PHE A 417 -20.26 9.51 26.14
CA PHE A 417 -21.26 10.49 26.56
C PHE A 417 -22.30 10.62 25.45
N ALA A 418 -23.53 10.19 25.68
CA ALA A 418 -24.57 10.15 24.63
C ALA A 418 -24.08 9.48 23.33
N LYS A 419 -23.39 8.32 23.43
CA LYS A 419 -22.79 7.56 22.32
C LYS A 419 -21.66 8.31 21.57
N THR A 420 -21.03 9.28 22.23
CA THR A 420 -19.91 10.06 21.70
C THR A 420 -18.67 9.83 22.58
N GLU A 421 -17.54 9.54 21.95
CA GLU A 421 -16.24 9.36 22.58
C GLU A 421 -15.25 10.41 22.08
N LEU A 422 -14.37 10.89 22.98
CA LEU A 422 -13.27 11.78 22.68
C LEU A 422 -11.95 11.00 22.86
N PHE A 423 -11.00 11.21 21.96
CA PHE A 423 -9.73 10.49 21.89
C PHE A 423 -8.57 11.47 21.91
N LEU A 424 -7.55 11.15 22.72
CA LEU A 424 -6.25 11.80 22.74
C LEU A 424 -5.19 10.72 22.56
N ASN A 425 -4.42 10.78 21.49
CA ASN A 425 -3.40 9.80 21.18
C ASN A 425 -2.05 10.48 20.93
N ALA A 426 -0.97 9.84 21.38
CA ALA A 426 0.39 10.24 21.07
C ALA A 426 1.28 8.99 21.02
N GLY A 427 2.26 8.98 20.14
CA GLY A 427 3.18 7.85 20.06
C GLY A 427 4.32 8.06 19.09
N GLU A 428 5.29 7.17 19.19
CA GLU A 428 6.41 7.06 18.27
C GLU A 428 6.26 5.77 17.45
N GLY A 429 6.58 5.85 16.15
CA GLY A 429 6.67 4.74 15.23
C GLY A 429 7.96 4.82 14.45
N PHE A 430 8.15 3.90 13.52
CA PHE A 430 9.34 3.87 12.69
C PHE A 430 9.09 3.08 11.40
N HIS A 431 9.99 3.26 10.44
CA HIS A 431 10.19 2.32 9.35
C HIS A 431 11.67 1.92 9.26
N SER A 432 11.92 0.73 8.73
CA SER A 432 13.26 0.27 8.38
C SER A 432 13.60 0.70 6.95
N ASN A 433 14.86 1.11 6.76
CA ASN A 433 15.40 1.41 5.43
C ASN A 433 15.91 0.16 4.73
N ASP A 434 16.01 0.23 3.40
CA ASP A 434 16.64 -0.79 2.58
C ASP A 434 18.08 -1.06 3.07
N ALA A 435 18.37 -2.31 3.39
CA ALA A 435 19.67 -2.71 3.94
C ALA A 435 20.85 -2.35 3.04
N ARG A 436 20.62 -2.27 1.72
CA ARG A 436 21.64 -1.89 0.75
C ARG A 436 22.06 -0.43 0.90
N GLY A 437 21.11 0.47 1.21
CA GLY A 437 21.39 1.87 1.54
C GLY A 437 22.04 2.03 2.91
N VAL A 438 21.80 1.11 3.85
CA VAL A 438 22.42 1.12 5.18
C VAL A 438 23.91 0.77 5.14
N THR A 439 24.34 -0.09 4.22
CA THR A 439 25.74 -0.52 4.10
C THR A 439 26.48 0.13 2.93
N ILE A 440 25.84 0.99 2.18
CA ILE A 440 26.44 1.64 1.01
C ILE A 440 27.63 2.53 1.40
N SER A 441 28.64 2.57 0.57
CA SER A 441 29.79 3.46 0.66
C SER A 441 30.16 4.08 -0.69
N GLU A 442 29.74 3.42 -1.78
CA GLU A 442 30.00 3.86 -3.15
C GLU A 442 28.70 3.76 -3.96
N SER A 443 28.39 4.76 -4.76
CA SER A 443 27.25 4.74 -5.69
C SER A 443 27.39 3.60 -6.70
N PRO A 444 26.37 2.77 -6.90
CA PRO A 444 26.42 1.68 -7.87
C PRO A 444 26.50 2.16 -9.34
N SER A 445 26.09 3.39 -9.62
CA SER A 445 26.03 3.92 -10.97
C SER A 445 27.35 4.52 -11.46
N ASP A 446 28.11 5.20 -10.59
CA ASP A 446 29.31 5.95 -10.96
C ASP A 446 30.55 5.65 -10.09
N GLY A 447 30.38 4.86 -9.00
CA GLY A 447 31.48 4.50 -8.11
C GLY A 447 31.94 5.64 -7.19
N LEU A 448 31.22 6.74 -7.11
CA LEU A 448 31.58 7.85 -6.23
C LEU A 448 31.17 7.54 -4.77
N PRO A 449 31.91 8.09 -3.78
CA PRO A 449 31.55 7.93 -2.37
C PRO A 449 30.16 8.51 -2.07
N VAL A 450 29.33 7.77 -1.32
CA VAL A 450 28.01 8.20 -0.85
C VAL A 450 27.84 7.90 0.63
N ASP A 451 27.01 8.70 1.31
CA ASP A 451 26.68 8.50 2.70
C ASP A 451 25.64 7.39 2.88
N SER A 452 25.83 6.54 3.87
CA SER A 452 24.87 5.48 4.21
C SER A 452 23.60 6.04 4.85
N SER A 453 22.48 5.38 4.59
CA SER A 453 21.19 5.70 5.20
C SER A 453 21.08 5.15 6.63
N PRO A 454 20.36 5.82 7.57
CA PRO A 454 20.07 5.25 8.88
C PRO A 454 19.22 4.00 8.74
N PHE A 455 19.47 2.94 9.51
CA PHE A 455 18.72 1.68 9.40
C PHE A 455 17.25 1.84 9.79
N LEU A 456 16.96 2.63 10.83
CA LEU A 456 15.62 2.88 11.36
C LEU A 456 15.34 4.37 11.41
N VAL A 457 14.21 4.79 10.88
CA VAL A 457 13.76 6.18 10.85
C VAL A 457 12.57 6.35 11.76
N LYS A 458 12.69 7.26 12.72
CA LYS A 458 11.66 7.55 13.70
C LYS A 458 10.61 8.51 13.19
N THR A 459 9.34 8.21 13.50
CA THR A 459 8.19 9.11 13.30
C THR A 459 7.51 9.34 14.66
N ARG A 460 7.08 10.58 14.91
CA ARG A 460 6.25 10.96 16.07
C ARG A 460 4.88 11.39 15.57
N GLY A 461 3.83 10.94 16.25
CA GLY A 461 2.46 11.31 15.90
C GLY A 461 1.65 11.68 17.12
N ALA A 462 0.70 12.60 16.94
CA ALA A 462 -0.35 12.88 17.90
C ALA A 462 -1.68 13.10 17.18
N GLU A 463 -2.78 12.74 17.84
CA GLU A 463 -4.14 12.85 17.32
C GLU A 463 -5.10 13.26 18.43
N VAL A 464 -6.00 14.19 18.10
CA VAL A 464 -7.19 14.50 18.88
C VAL A 464 -8.40 14.18 18.01
N GLY A 465 -9.33 13.38 18.52
CA GLY A 465 -10.46 12.97 17.72
C GLY A 465 -11.75 12.85 18.50
N VAL A 466 -12.85 12.86 17.76
CA VAL A 466 -14.20 12.58 18.27
C VAL A 466 -14.87 11.57 17.36
N ARG A 467 -15.56 10.61 17.97
CA ARG A 467 -16.41 9.65 17.27
C ARG A 467 -17.79 9.65 17.89
N THR A 468 -18.81 9.71 17.07
CA THR A 468 -20.21 9.75 17.53
C THR A 468 -21.10 8.80 16.76
N ARG A 469 -21.99 8.14 17.50
CA ARG A 469 -23.11 7.34 17.02
C ARG A 469 -24.44 7.88 17.60
N PHE A 470 -24.47 9.17 17.89
CA PHE A 470 -25.63 9.83 18.50
C PHE A 470 -26.87 9.72 17.60
N ILE A 471 -26.71 9.94 16.30
CA ILE A 471 -27.78 9.76 15.32
C ILE A 471 -27.87 8.26 14.98
N PRO A 472 -29.07 7.63 15.11
CA PRO A 472 -29.24 6.22 14.76
C PRO A 472 -28.83 5.94 13.30
N GLY A 473 -27.99 4.91 13.11
CA GLY A 473 -27.46 4.53 11.80
C GLY A 473 -26.28 5.34 11.31
N LEU A 474 -25.88 6.42 12.00
CA LEU A 474 -24.68 7.20 11.68
C LEU A 474 -23.51 6.81 12.57
N ASP A 475 -22.38 6.47 11.97
CA ASP A 475 -21.04 6.45 12.59
C ASP A 475 -20.22 7.57 11.96
N SER A 476 -19.88 8.59 12.74
CA SER A 476 -19.11 9.74 12.26
C SER A 476 -17.90 9.96 13.14
N SER A 477 -16.74 10.18 12.54
CA SER A 477 -15.51 10.53 13.24
C SER A 477 -14.82 11.72 12.61
N LEU A 478 -14.23 12.55 13.47
CA LEU A 478 -13.39 13.69 13.10
C LEU A 478 -12.07 13.56 13.86
N SER A 479 -10.95 13.61 13.15
CA SER A 479 -9.62 13.55 13.71
C SER A 479 -8.76 14.72 13.23
N LEU A 480 -8.06 15.35 14.17
CA LEU A 480 -6.98 16.31 13.92
C LEU A 480 -5.66 15.60 14.26
N PHE A 481 -4.71 15.60 13.35
CA PHE A 481 -3.46 14.89 13.53
C PHE A 481 -2.24 15.73 13.19
N VAL A 482 -1.10 15.36 13.78
CA VAL A 482 0.24 15.86 13.44
C VAL A 482 1.23 14.71 13.43
N PHE A 483 2.15 14.73 12.45
CA PHE A 483 3.29 13.82 12.35
C PHE A 483 4.58 14.61 12.12
N ASP A 484 5.65 14.18 12.79
CA ASP A 484 7.03 14.57 12.51
C ASP A 484 7.81 13.30 12.10
N SER A 485 8.37 13.28 10.91
CA SER A 485 9.28 12.23 10.44
C SER A 485 10.72 12.74 10.48
N ALA A 486 11.66 11.89 10.92
CA ALA A 486 13.06 12.24 10.97
C ALA A 486 13.71 12.30 9.58
N SER A 487 13.19 11.55 8.61
CA SER A 487 13.58 11.54 7.20
C SER A 487 12.40 11.08 6.35
N GLU A 488 12.30 11.57 5.12
CA GLU A 488 11.51 10.94 4.05
C GLU A 488 12.45 10.07 3.23
N ILE A 489 12.03 8.88 2.90
CA ILE A 489 12.79 8.06 1.97
C ILE A 489 12.22 8.30 0.59
N LEU A 490 13.09 8.74 -0.30
CA LEU A 490 12.83 8.80 -1.72
C LEU A 490 13.67 7.70 -2.36
N PHE A 491 13.01 6.63 -2.81
CA PHE A 491 13.67 5.59 -3.59
C PHE A 491 13.92 6.13 -5.00
N VAL A 492 15.18 6.11 -5.41
CA VAL A 492 15.59 6.42 -6.77
C VAL A 492 15.65 5.11 -7.54
N GLY A 493 14.55 4.77 -8.24
CA GLY A 493 14.34 3.46 -8.86
C GLY A 493 15.44 3.04 -9.83
N ASP A 494 15.98 4.00 -10.57
CA ASP A 494 16.96 3.77 -11.62
C ASP A 494 18.39 3.62 -11.08
N ALA A 495 18.69 4.27 -9.97
CA ALA A 495 19.98 4.17 -9.29
C ALA A 495 20.08 2.91 -8.42
N GLY A 496 18.95 2.33 -8.05
CA GLY A 496 18.90 1.22 -7.09
C GLY A 496 19.42 1.62 -5.71
N ASP A 497 19.24 2.88 -5.35
CA ASP A 497 19.77 3.50 -4.13
C ASP A 497 18.69 4.25 -3.35
N THR A 498 18.93 4.46 -2.06
CA THR A 498 18.05 5.18 -1.15
C THR A 498 18.78 6.39 -0.59
N GLU A 499 18.29 7.58 -0.84
CA GLU A 499 18.84 8.80 -0.25
C GLU A 499 18.02 9.22 0.96
N PRO A 500 18.64 9.42 2.15
CA PRO A 500 17.96 10.02 3.28
C PRO A 500 17.60 11.46 2.96
N SER A 501 16.35 11.83 3.16
CA SER A 501 15.89 13.18 2.95
C SER A 501 15.79 13.96 4.26
N ARG A 502 15.49 15.26 4.15
CA ARG A 502 15.30 16.15 5.29
C ARG A 502 14.12 15.71 6.16
N PRO A 503 14.11 16.05 7.48
CA PRO A 503 12.94 15.88 8.33
C PRO A 503 11.70 16.56 7.74
N SER A 504 10.54 16.00 8.03
CA SER A 504 9.27 16.54 7.55
C SER A 504 8.24 16.69 8.66
N ARG A 505 7.24 17.54 8.42
CA ARG A 505 6.04 17.66 9.25
C ARG A 505 4.79 17.62 8.40
N ARG A 506 3.80 16.86 8.90
CA ARG A 506 2.44 16.81 8.38
C ARG A 506 1.45 17.13 9.48
N TYR A 507 0.40 17.85 9.15
CA TYR A 507 -0.76 18.03 10.00
C TYR A 507 -2.02 18.15 9.14
N GLY A 508 -3.14 17.72 9.69
CA GLY A 508 -4.37 17.73 8.90
C GLY A 508 -5.61 17.35 9.69
N VAL A 509 -6.68 17.25 8.94
CA VAL A 509 -8.00 16.86 9.42
C VAL A 509 -8.53 15.71 8.57
N GLU A 510 -9.11 14.72 9.22
CA GLU A 510 -9.88 13.66 8.59
C GLU A 510 -11.30 13.66 9.14
N TRP A 511 -12.29 13.64 8.25
CA TRP A 511 -13.69 13.51 8.59
C TRP A 511 -14.30 12.34 7.83
N THR A 512 -14.84 11.37 8.57
CA THR A 512 -15.40 10.14 8.03
C THR A 512 -16.83 10.00 8.47
N ASN A 513 -17.70 9.59 7.54
CA ASN A 513 -19.12 9.39 7.80
C ASN A 513 -19.59 8.10 7.14
N HIS A 514 -20.24 7.27 7.92
CA HIS A 514 -20.93 6.08 7.46
C HIS A 514 -22.37 6.14 7.97
N TYR A 515 -23.34 6.29 7.07
CA TYR A 515 -24.72 6.48 7.42
C TYR A 515 -25.63 5.44 6.77
N LYS A 516 -26.27 4.63 7.61
CA LYS A 516 -27.23 3.60 7.22
C LYS A 516 -28.60 3.87 7.87
N PRO A 517 -29.39 4.81 7.33
CA PRO A 517 -30.68 5.20 7.91
C PRO A 517 -31.71 4.07 7.87
N VAL A 518 -31.66 3.24 6.84
CA VAL A 518 -32.52 2.06 6.63
C VAL A 518 -31.72 0.90 6.06
N SER A 519 -32.27 -0.31 6.09
CA SER A 519 -31.54 -1.53 5.70
C SER A 519 -31.01 -1.53 4.25
N TRP A 520 -31.74 -0.89 3.35
CA TRP A 520 -31.46 -0.87 1.92
C TRP A 520 -30.66 0.34 1.43
N LEU A 521 -30.36 1.33 2.30
CA LEU A 521 -29.63 2.54 1.93
C LEU A 521 -28.43 2.74 2.84
N GLN A 522 -27.25 2.92 2.23
CA GLN A 522 -26.01 3.32 2.88
C GLN A 522 -25.39 4.49 2.13
N ILE A 523 -24.91 5.47 2.87
CA ILE A 523 -24.23 6.66 2.37
C ILE A 523 -22.89 6.76 3.10
N ASP A 524 -21.80 6.89 2.36
CA ASP A 524 -20.45 7.07 2.87
C ASP A 524 -19.89 8.41 2.39
N GLY A 525 -19.14 9.10 3.24
CA GLY A 525 -18.46 10.34 2.87
C GLY A 525 -17.21 10.54 3.70
N ASP A 526 -16.07 10.67 3.03
CA ASP A 526 -14.75 10.81 3.64
C ASP A 526 -14.03 12.01 3.06
N LEU A 527 -13.37 12.78 3.93
CA LEU A 527 -12.54 13.92 3.57
C LEU A 527 -11.28 13.91 4.41
N ALA A 528 -10.11 13.95 3.77
CA ALA A 528 -8.82 14.15 4.39
C ALA A 528 -8.14 15.35 3.74
N VAL A 529 -7.77 16.35 4.56
CA VAL A 529 -7.01 17.53 4.14
C VAL A 529 -5.73 17.57 4.93
N THR A 530 -4.59 17.68 4.24
CA THR A 530 -3.27 17.59 4.86
C THR A 530 -2.35 18.69 4.35
N HIS A 531 -1.57 19.26 5.25
CA HIS A 531 -0.45 20.12 4.96
C HIS A 531 0.85 19.37 5.26
N ALA A 532 1.69 19.17 4.24
CA ALA A 532 2.95 18.41 4.33
C ALA A 532 4.11 19.27 3.84
N ARG A 533 5.19 19.38 4.63
CA ARG A 533 6.39 20.17 4.29
C ARG A 533 7.64 19.53 4.86
N PHE A 534 8.74 19.63 4.10
CA PHE A 534 10.07 19.46 4.63
C PHE A 534 10.39 20.51 5.68
N ARG A 535 11.29 20.17 6.58
CA ARG A 535 11.84 21.02 7.65
C ARG A 535 13.36 20.96 7.62
N GLY A 536 13.98 21.94 8.29
CA GLY A 536 15.44 22.03 8.37
C GLY A 536 16.09 22.78 7.21
N ASP A 537 17.39 22.69 7.14
CA ASP A 537 18.22 23.39 6.19
C ASP A 537 18.17 22.71 4.81
N ASN A 538 18.10 23.50 3.76
CA ASN A 538 18.17 23.07 2.36
C ASN A 538 19.41 23.61 1.63
N SER A 539 20.42 24.07 2.37
CA SER A 539 21.61 24.70 1.81
C SER A 539 22.41 23.79 0.86
N ALA A 540 22.48 22.48 1.17
CA ALA A 540 23.15 21.51 0.30
C ALA A 540 22.47 21.40 -1.07
N GLN A 541 21.13 21.32 -1.10
CA GLN A 541 20.36 21.30 -2.34
C GLN A 541 20.45 22.63 -3.08
N ALA A 542 20.46 23.76 -2.33
CA ALA A 542 20.64 25.08 -2.92
C ALA A 542 22.03 25.23 -3.55
N ALA A 543 23.09 24.68 -2.96
CA ALA A 543 24.42 24.64 -3.50
C ALA A 543 24.48 23.82 -4.80
N ALA A 544 23.96 22.57 -4.78
CA ALA A 544 23.91 21.73 -5.98
C ALA A 544 23.10 22.37 -7.10
N TYR A 545 21.98 23.02 -6.79
CA TYR A 545 21.18 23.75 -7.76
C TYR A 545 21.92 24.97 -8.34
N SER A 546 22.72 25.67 -7.54
CA SER A 546 23.47 26.84 -7.98
C SER A 546 24.59 26.50 -8.98
N GLU A 547 25.13 25.29 -8.93
CA GLU A 547 26.11 24.80 -9.92
C GLU A 547 25.52 24.65 -11.32
N LEU A 548 24.20 24.45 -11.39
CA LEU A 548 23.42 24.37 -12.62
C LEU A 548 22.84 25.72 -13.05
N ALA A 549 23.12 26.80 -12.28
CA ALA A 549 22.62 28.14 -12.57
C ALA A 549 23.20 28.66 -13.93
N GLY A 550 22.31 28.93 -14.85
CA GLY A 550 22.66 29.30 -16.24
C GLY A 550 21.81 28.55 -17.25
N TYR A 551 21.13 27.50 -16.79
CA TYR A 551 20.13 26.78 -17.58
C TYR A 551 18.72 27.25 -17.21
N PRO A 552 17.73 27.20 -18.12
CA PRO A 552 16.34 27.50 -17.80
C PRO A 552 15.86 26.56 -16.66
N ALA A 553 15.14 27.08 -15.67
CA ALA A 553 14.62 26.32 -14.54
C ALA A 553 13.82 25.06 -14.97
N ALA A 554 13.13 25.14 -16.11
CA ALA A 554 12.43 24.01 -16.72
C ALA A 554 13.36 22.86 -17.20
N GLN A 555 14.67 23.10 -17.28
CA GLN A 555 15.67 22.10 -17.69
C GLN A 555 16.47 21.54 -16.52
N ILE A 556 16.52 22.26 -15.39
CA ILE A 556 17.34 21.88 -14.24
C ILE A 556 16.55 20.99 -13.27
N GLY A 557 15.23 21.17 -13.21
CA GLY A 557 14.36 20.46 -12.28
C GLY A 557 14.64 20.72 -10.80
N ASN A 558 13.66 20.49 -9.97
CA ASN A 558 13.72 20.40 -8.52
C ASN A 558 14.55 21.48 -7.80
N ALA A 559 14.25 22.76 -8.07
CA ALA A 559 14.84 23.87 -7.31
C ALA A 559 14.57 23.70 -5.80
N PRO A 560 15.46 24.20 -4.93
CA PRO A 560 15.30 24.08 -3.49
C PRO A 560 13.97 24.65 -3.00
N GLY A 561 13.25 23.89 -2.21
CA GLY A 561 11.95 24.25 -1.66
C GLY A 561 11.62 23.44 -0.42
N ASN A 562 10.38 23.53 0.03
CA ASN A 562 9.92 22.82 1.21
C ASN A 562 8.70 21.92 0.93
N PHE A 563 8.24 21.81 -0.30
CA PHE A 563 7.21 20.86 -0.64
C PHE A 563 7.78 19.44 -0.65
N ILE A 564 6.93 18.47 -0.26
CA ILE A 564 7.26 17.06 -0.38
C ILE A 564 6.67 16.56 -1.68
N PRO A 565 7.49 16.13 -2.66
CA PRO A 565 7.00 15.67 -3.96
C PRO A 565 5.98 14.52 -3.81
N GLY A 566 4.87 14.61 -4.54
CA GLY A 566 3.81 13.62 -4.52
C GLY A 566 2.88 13.67 -3.30
N ALA A 567 3.14 14.48 -2.27
CA ALA A 567 2.33 14.55 -1.06
C ALA A 567 0.94 15.15 -1.36
N PRO A 568 -0.16 14.39 -1.18
CA PRO A 568 -1.50 14.90 -1.45
C PRO A 568 -1.96 15.91 -0.40
N ASN A 569 -2.54 17.02 -0.85
CA ASN A 569 -3.16 18.01 0.03
C ASN A 569 -4.61 17.67 0.38
N MET A 570 -5.30 16.91 -0.48
CA MET A 570 -6.69 16.54 -0.27
C MET A 570 -7.01 15.20 -0.91
N ILE A 571 -7.65 14.32 -0.13
CA ILE A 571 -8.27 13.08 -0.60
C ILE A 571 -9.72 13.10 -0.11
N ALA A 572 -10.66 12.83 -1.02
CA ALA A 572 -12.08 12.73 -0.66
C ALA A 572 -12.74 11.56 -1.38
N SER A 573 -13.73 10.98 -0.73
CA SER A 573 -14.60 10.00 -1.37
C SER A 573 -16.05 10.17 -0.91
N ALA A 574 -16.99 9.88 -1.80
CA ALA A 574 -18.41 9.83 -1.49
C ALA A 574 -19.04 8.63 -2.18
N GLY A 575 -19.93 7.94 -1.47
CA GLY A 575 -20.59 6.76 -1.98
C GLY A 575 -22.05 6.68 -1.55
N ILE A 576 -22.86 6.08 -2.42
CA ILE A 576 -24.22 5.68 -2.08
C ILE A 576 -24.39 4.22 -2.53
N ARG A 577 -24.99 3.42 -1.67
CA ARG A 577 -25.33 2.02 -1.95
C ARG A 577 -26.81 1.78 -1.68
N LEU A 578 -27.47 1.13 -2.61
CA LEU A 578 -28.88 0.78 -2.57
C LEU A 578 -29.05 -0.74 -2.71
N GLY A 579 -30.06 -1.30 -2.07
CA GLY A 579 -30.49 -2.68 -2.28
C GLY A 579 -30.60 -3.52 -1.03
N GLU A 580 -31.42 -4.52 -1.13
CA GLU A 580 -31.67 -5.55 -0.10
C GLU A 580 -30.88 -6.83 -0.39
N LYS A 581 -31.18 -7.90 0.38
CA LYS A 581 -30.55 -9.23 0.20
C LYS A 581 -30.89 -9.87 -1.14
N THR A 582 -32.08 -9.59 -1.67
CA THR A 582 -32.59 -10.04 -2.99
C THR A 582 -33.15 -8.86 -3.74
N GLY A 583 -33.36 -9.00 -5.05
CA GLY A 583 -33.84 -7.96 -5.93
C GLY A 583 -32.73 -7.03 -6.45
N TRP A 584 -33.13 -5.86 -6.90
CA TRP A 584 -32.22 -4.86 -7.44
C TRP A 584 -31.26 -4.31 -6.38
N PHE A 585 -30.02 -4.09 -6.77
CA PHE A 585 -29.03 -3.38 -5.98
C PHE A 585 -28.16 -2.50 -6.88
N GLY A 586 -27.51 -1.51 -6.28
CA GLY A 586 -26.60 -0.65 -7.00
C GLY A 586 -25.72 0.16 -6.05
N ALA A 587 -24.66 0.72 -6.59
CA ALA A 587 -23.82 1.68 -5.90
C ALA A 587 -23.25 2.70 -6.87
N LEU A 588 -23.01 3.90 -6.37
CA LEU A 588 -22.19 4.93 -7.01
C LEU A 588 -21.11 5.35 -6.02
N ARG A 589 -19.89 5.53 -6.52
CA ARG A 589 -18.75 5.98 -5.73
C ARG A 589 -17.96 7.02 -6.51
N TYR A 590 -17.79 8.20 -5.92
CA TYR A 590 -16.89 9.24 -6.39
C TYR A 590 -15.61 9.21 -5.59
N ARG A 591 -14.46 9.30 -6.28
CA ARG A 591 -13.11 9.35 -5.73
C ARG A 591 -12.46 10.65 -6.19
N TYR A 592 -11.88 11.41 -5.29
CA TYR A 592 -11.17 12.64 -5.58
C TYR A 592 -9.76 12.62 -5.00
N PHE A 593 -8.78 12.77 -5.86
CA PHE A 593 -7.37 12.89 -5.53
C PHE A 593 -6.91 14.29 -5.92
N GLY A 594 -6.62 15.13 -4.92
CA GLY A 594 -6.32 16.54 -5.11
C GLY A 594 -4.98 16.80 -5.78
N PRO A 595 -4.73 18.04 -6.20
CA PRO A 595 -3.46 18.46 -6.75
C PRO A 595 -2.32 18.21 -5.74
N ARG A 596 -1.13 17.90 -6.26
CA ARG A 596 0.07 17.60 -5.47
C ARG A 596 1.26 18.36 -6.04
N PRO A 597 2.17 18.91 -5.20
CA PRO A 597 3.47 19.36 -5.68
C PRO A 597 4.24 18.14 -6.21
N LEU A 598 4.92 18.30 -7.32
CA LEU A 598 5.74 17.26 -7.94
C LEU A 598 7.23 17.54 -7.77
N THR A 599 7.59 18.77 -7.37
CA THR A 599 8.94 19.25 -7.09
C THR A 599 8.97 20.00 -5.76
N GLU A 600 10.14 20.09 -5.13
CA GLU A 600 10.29 20.74 -3.82
C GLU A 600 9.98 22.24 -3.84
N ASP A 601 10.22 22.92 -4.95
CA ASP A 601 9.89 24.33 -5.18
C ASP A 601 8.40 24.55 -5.53
N GLY A 602 7.68 23.46 -5.86
CA GLY A 602 6.29 23.52 -6.30
C GLY A 602 6.09 24.08 -7.71
N ALA A 603 7.14 24.18 -8.53
CA ALA A 603 7.03 24.63 -9.92
C ALA A 603 6.21 23.67 -10.79
N PHE A 604 6.31 22.38 -10.52
CA PHE A 604 5.47 21.37 -11.12
C PHE A 604 4.40 20.90 -10.13
N VAL A 605 3.16 20.88 -10.60
CA VAL A 605 1.99 20.44 -9.83
C VAL A 605 1.18 19.46 -10.67
N SER A 606 0.74 18.37 -10.06
CA SER A 606 -0.19 17.44 -10.72
C SER A 606 -1.58 18.06 -10.84
N PRO A 607 -2.35 17.74 -11.88
CA PRO A 607 -3.77 18.03 -11.89
C PRO A 607 -4.49 17.18 -10.82
N ALA A 608 -5.73 17.56 -10.47
CA ALA A 608 -6.60 16.72 -9.68
C ALA A 608 -7.18 15.58 -10.52
N THR A 609 -7.47 14.46 -9.85
CA THR A 609 -8.13 13.31 -10.47
C THR A 609 -9.47 13.07 -9.78
N GLY A 610 -10.57 13.13 -10.54
CA GLY A 610 -11.91 12.82 -10.06
C GLY A 610 -12.52 11.68 -10.89
N LEU A 611 -12.94 10.59 -10.24
CA LEU A 611 -13.49 9.41 -10.88
C LEU A 611 -14.83 9.02 -10.28
N LEU A 612 -15.82 8.80 -11.12
CA LEU A 612 -17.11 8.24 -10.74
C LEU A 612 -17.20 6.80 -11.23
N ASN A 613 -17.37 5.86 -10.31
CA ASN A 613 -17.60 4.44 -10.58
C ASN A 613 -19.00 4.05 -10.13
N GLY A 614 -19.59 3.07 -10.80
CA GLY A 614 -20.92 2.61 -10.47
C GLY A 614 -21.09 1.11 -10.68
N GLN A 615 -22.07 0.57 -10.00
CA GLN A 615 -22.53 -0.80 -10.23
C GLN A 615 -24.05 -0.87 -10.14
N ILE A 616 -24.64 -1.78 -10.91
CA ILE A 616 -26.03 -2.17 -10.83
C ILE A 616 -26.15 -3.67 -11.02
N GLY A 617 -27.10 -4.30 -10.34
CA GLY A 617 -27.29 -5.74 -10.50
C GLY A 617 -28.60 -6.22 -9.91
N TYR A 618 -28.85 -7.51 -10.08
CA TYR A 618 -30.01 -8.20 -9.53
C TYR A 618 -29.59 -9.49 -8.83
N ARG A 619 -30.08 -9.70 -7.61
CA ARG A 619 -29.91 -10.91 -6.81
C ARG A 619 -31.18 -11.73 -6.85
N PHE A 620 -31.10 -12.90 -7.42
CA PHE A 620 -32.20 -13.86 -7.48
C PHE A 620 -32.34 -14.64 -6.16
N ASP A 621 -33.55 -15.08 -5.84
CA ASP A 621 -33.82 -15.84 -4.61
C ASP A 621 -33.11 -17.20 -4.58
N ASN A 622 -32.78 -17.77 -5.75
CA ASN A 622 -32.06 -19.02 -5.89
C ASN A 622 -30.53 -18.92 -5.70
N GLY A 623 -30.02 -17.72 -5.31
CA GLY A 623 -28.60 -17.51 -5.03
C GLY A 623 -27.77 -17.06 -6.24
N TRP A 624 -28.38 -16.91 -7.42
CA TRP A 624 -27.71 -16.30 -8.58
C TRP A 624 -27.70 -14.77 -8.49
N ARG A 625 -26.70 -14.16 -9.11
CA ARG A 625 -26.56 -12.72 -9.22
C ARG A 625 -26.01 -12.37 -10.60
N ILE A 626 -26.58 -11.35 -11.22
CA ILE A 626 -26.04 -10.67 -12.38
C ILE A 626 -25.67 -9.24 -11.97
N GLN A 627 -24.50 -8.75 -12.38
CA GLN A 627 -23.99 -7.44 -11.98
C GLN A 627 -23.24 -6.81 -13.15
N LEU A 628 -23.50 -5.54 -13.39
CA LEU A 628 -22.75 -4.68 -14.30
C LEU A 628 -22.00 -3.64 -13.47
N ASP A 629 -20.68 -3.62 -13.58
CA ASP A 629 -19.80 -2.59 -13.04
C ASP A 629 -19.38 -1.65 -14.17
N ALA A 630 -19.30 -0.36 -13.86
CA ALA A 630 -18.84 0.66 -14.78
C ALA A 630 -17.83 1.57 -14.08
N TYR A 631 -16.67 1.73 -14.68
CA TYR A 631 -15.56 2.51 -14.16
C TYR A 631 -15.37 3.76 -15.02
N ASN A 632 -15.00 4.89 -14.38
CA ASN A 632 -14.84 6.17 -15.03
C ASN A 632 -16.09 6.57 -15.85
N LEU A 633 -17.27 6.54 -15.21
CA LEU A 633 -18.57 6.87 -15.82
C LEU A 633 -18.62 8.25 -16.46
N THR A 634 -17.81 9.19 -15.99
CA THR A 634 -17.72 10.56 -16.54
C THR A 634 -16.80 10.67 -17.75
N ALA A 635 -16.18 9.55 -18.16
CA ALA A 635 -15.16 9.52 -19.21
C ALA A 635 -14.05 10.57 -19.00
N SER A 636 -13.66 10.76 -17.73
CA SER A 636 -12.59 11.70 -17.34
C SER A 636 -11.28 11.33 -18.02
N LYS A 637 -10.62 12.33 -18.61
CA LYS A 637 -9.30 12.22 -19.22
C LYS A 637 -8.18 12.64 -18.23
N SER A 638 -8.42 12.51 -16.93
CA SER A 638 -7.43 12.79 -15.88
C SER A 638 -6.26 11.80 -15.91
N ASP A 639 -5.25 12.09 -15.11
CA ASP A 639 -4.11 11.21 -14.90
C ASP A 639 -4.35 10.37 -13.63
N GLN A 640 -4.04 9.08 -13.70
CA GLN A 640 -4.08 8.19 -12.54
C GLN A 640 -3.02 8.63 -11.52
N ILE A 641 -1.84 8.94 -12.04
CA ILE A 641 -0.70 9.48 -11.30
C ILE A 641 0.13 10.39 -12.21
N THR A 642 0.82 11.36 -11.63
CA THR A 642 1.73 12.28 -12.30
C THR A 642 2.96 12.48 -11.44
N TYR A 643 4.13 12.50 -12.09
CA TYR A 643 5.43 12.81 -11.52
C TYR A 643 6.06 13.99 -12.26
N ALA A 644 7.21 14.47 -11.79
CA ALA A 644 8.07 15.37 -12.53
C ALA A 644 9.53 14.89 -12.40
N TYR A 645 10.12 14.53 -13.51
CA TYR A 645 11.54 14.16 -13.61
C TYR A 645 12.09 14.40 -15.01
N GLY A 646 13.41 14.41 -15.12
CA GLY A 646 14.12 14.57 -16.37
C GLY A 646 14.15 13.27 -17.18
N SER A 647 14.03 13.41 -18.48
CA SER A 647 14.16 12.32 -19.44
C SER A 647 14.64 12.84 -20.79
N LEU A 648 15.15 11.99 -21.65
CA LEU A 648 15.61 12.40 -22.97
C LEU A 648 15.00 11.53 -24.06
N LEU A 649 14.32 12.16 -25.00
CA LEU A 649 13.74 11.52 -26.18
C LEU A 649 14.60 11.78 -27.41
N LYS A 650 14.70 10.85 -28.35
CA LYS A 650 15.43 11.07 -29.62
C LYS A 650 14.90 12.24 -30.44
N THR A 651 13.66 12.67 -30.18
CA THR A 651 13.02 13.82 -30.82
C THR A 651 13.28 15.15 -30.11
N ASP A 652 13.85 15.14 -28.92
CA ASP A 652 14.17 16.35 -28.18
C ASP A 652 15.32 17.08 -28.86
N ALA A 653 15.26 18.44 -28.96
CA ALA A 653 16.34 19.22 -29.49
C ALA A 653 17.67 19.07 -28.71
N LEU A 654 17.57 18.76 -27.42
CA LEU A 654 18.68 18.48 -26.55
C LEU A 654 19.41 17.17 -26.91
N PHE A 655 18.73 16.20 -27.50
CA PHE A 655 19.32 14.91 -27.87
C PHE A 655 20.53 15.10 -28.81
N ALA A 656 20.39 15.91 -29.86
CA ALA A 656 21.46 16.19 -30.81
C ALA A 656 22.62 16.97 -30.17
N GLN A 657 22.39 17.71 -29.09
CA GLN A 657 23.43 18.46 -28.36
C GLN A 657 24.22 17.55 -27.41
N CYS A 658 23.59 16.52 -26.90
CA CYS A 658 24.19 15.57 -25.96
C CYS A 658 24.91 14.41 -26.69
N HIS A 659 24.61 14.19 -27.97
CA HIS A 659 25.19 13.09 -28.76
C HIS A 659 25.63 13.57 -30.16
N PRO A 660 26.86 13.27 -30.66
CA PRO A 660 27.86 12.39 -30.08
C PRO A 660 28.53 12.99 -28.84
N VAL A 661 28.98 12.09 -27.94
CA VAL A 661 29.63 12.45 -26.68
C VAL A 661 30.77 13.46 -26.93
N GLN A 662 30.57 14.69 -26.53
CA GLN A 662 31.64 15.70 -26.48
C GLN A 662 32.47 15.47 -25.22
N VAL A 663 33.72 15.90 -25.21
CA VAL A 663 34.67 15.70 -24.11
C VAL A 663 34.19 16.23 -22.74
N ALA A 664 33.17 17.10 -22.73
CA ALA A 664 32.43 17.53 -21.56
C ALA A 664 31.01 17.93 -22.00
N PRO A 665 30.02 17.02 -21.94
CA PRO A 665 28.65 17.39 -22.25
C PRO A 665 28.13 18.45 -21.26
N PRO A 666 27.26 19.37 -21.70
CA PRO A 666 26.60 20.31 -20.78
C PRO A 666 25.92 19.57 -19.62
N ALA A 667 25.91 20.16 -18.43
CA ALA A 667 25.26 19.54 -17.25
C ALA A 667 23.80 19.12 -17.49
N VAL A 668 23.09 19.85 -18.35
CA VAL A 668 21.71 19.52 -18.78
C VAL A 668 21.61 18.18 -19.50
N CYS A 669 22.69 17.66 -20.06
CA CYS A 669 22.74 16.33 -20.65
C CYS A 669 22.69 15.20 -19.58
N GLN A 670 23.02 15.49 -18.34
CA GLN A 670 22.91 14.56 -17.22
C GLN A 670 21.52 14.57 -16.60
N THR A 671 20.81 15.70 -16.64
CA THR A 671 19.49 15.86 -16.04
C THR A 671 18.34 15.62 -17.02
N GLY A 672 18.59 15.68 -18.33
CA GLY A 672 17.57 15.58 -19.37
C GLY A 672 16.60 16.76 -19.39
N VAL A 673 15.50 16.57 -20.11
CA VAL A 673 14.40 17.54 -20.18
C VAL A 673 13.41 17.25 -19.06
N MET A 674 13.32 18.17 -18.10
CA MET A 674 12.34 18.10 -17.00
C MET A 674 10.92 18.28 -17.55
N ASP A 675 10.02 17.37 -17.21
CA ASP A 675 8.64 17.41 -17.67
C ASP A 675 7.69 16.77 -16.65
N ARG A 676 6.40 17.04 -16.80
CA ARG A 676 5.38 16.20 -16.16
C ARG A 676 5.30 14.87 -16.90
N VAL A 677 5.37 13.80 -16.14
CA VAL A 677 5.32 12.44 -16.65
C VAL A 677 4.10 11.77 -16.04
N LEU A 678 3.24 11.18 -16.86
CA LEU A 678 1.91 10.77 -16.43
C LEU A 678 1.58 9.33 -16.82
N HIS A 679 0.81 8.66 -15.98
CA HIS A 679 0.08 7.45 -16.34
C HIS A 679 -1.42 7.80 -16.39
N PRO A 680 -2.12 7.61 -17.52
CA PRO A 680 -3.49 8.09 -17.68
C PRO A 680 -4.49 7.20 -16.93
N VAL A 681 -5.64 7.78 -16.57
CA VAL A 681 -6.83 7.02 -16.15
C VAL A 681 -7.33 6.21 -17.32
N GLU A 682 -7.72 4.96 -17.06
CA GLU A 682 -8.40 4.13 -18.04
C GLU A 682 -9.71 4.82 -18.49
N PRO A 683 -10.06 4.76 -19.79
CA PRO A 683 -11.33 5.31 -20.28
C PRO A 683 -12.52 4.56 -19.67
N LEU A 684 -13.74 5.00 -19.98
CA LEU A 684 -14.95 4.31 -19.55
C LEU A 684 -14.85 2.81 -19.85
N ALA A 685 -14.94 2.00 -18.81
CA ALA A 685 -14.88 0.55 -18.90
C ALA A 685 -16.08 -0.09 -18.21
N VAL A 686 -16.56 -1.19 -18.75
CA VAL A 686 -17.66 -1.96 -18.15
C VAL A 686 -17.28 -3.41 -17.97
N ARG A 687 -17.81 -4.04 -16.89
CA ARG A 687 -17.63 -5.46 -16.61
C ARG A 687 -18.97 -6.08 -16.24
N LEU A 688 -19.31 -7.19 -16.88
CA LEU A 688 -20.49 -7.98 -16.58
C LEU A 688 -20.08 -9.24 -15.81
N THR A 689 -20.65 -9.42 -14.64
CA THR A 689 -20.41 -10.58 -13.76
C THR A 689 -21.68 -11.40 -13.63
N LEU A 690 -21.56 -12.71 -13.83
CA LEU A 690 -22.53 -13.70 -13.42
C LEU A 690 -21.95 -14.50 -12.24
N ALA A 691 -22.66 -14.56 -11.14
CA ALA A 691 -22.23 -15.30 -9.95
C ALA A 691 -23.37 -16.21 -9.46
N GLY A 692 -23.02 -17.41 -9.03
CA GLY A 692 -23.97 -18.37 -8.46
C GLY A 692 -23.49 -18.89 -7.10
N ARG A 693 -24.42 -19.11 -6.17
CA ARG A 693 -24.22 -19.80 -4.90
C ARG A 693 -25.07 -21.06 -4.87
N PHE A 694 -24.49 -22.21 -4.57
CA PHE A 694 -25.13 -23.51 -4.64
C PHE A 694 -24.67 -24.47 -3.52
#